data_eff7ca013f0abcca27492f5aeed422d6
#
_entry.id   eff7ca013f0abcca27492f5aeed422d6
#
_cell.length_a   1.000
_cell.length_b   1.000
_cell.length_c   1.000
_cell.angle_alpha   90.00
_cell.angle_beta   90.00
_cell.angle_gamma   90.00
#
_symmetry.space_group_name_H-M   'P 1'
#
loop_
_entity.id
_entity.type
_entity.pdbx_description
1 polymer ?
#
loop_
_entity_poly.entity_id
_entity_poly.type
_entity_poly.pdbx_seq_one_letter_code
_entity_poly.pdbx_strand_id
1 'polypeptide(L)'
;LEALAEEKRLLTIGIIGRVKAGKSSLLNSVLFDGQDILPKAATPMTASLVVISHDEKFSATVDFFSRTDIENIEKEHRVYSDELERKIRDLEAAARRRQPGAGTGGFTAKTPLGKATESVEEKARRQAQRDFKEHRYSASFDQYERMRSSGKLTEIKRSSTSERTLTAKSLGELKSQLGEYVGSNGAFMPFTKSVHLKLPDAPRDVQVVDTPGVNDPVVSREQRTREYLKRCDVVLIVINAGQFLNDNDTDLMDNVTEREGIREMYLIAAQADSQLVGNSIFADSKGDLHEAMRLLRSQIGEHAVSTLNVLKQKSPEVGKAYDQIIEGGEKRVIVTSSICHAMLQRFDARNAWDENMSTVWGNLQRDYPDYFGSDASARETLKLLANIDSVQQGVEIARQSRDAIVENKRADYLSAQARAVQEFGRRLAKGVEAQVEVVRNTNMSQVEEQKQSVETLLRNGGDAVDNAFEESLDNFKAELLDTVQSKAKNLFSGFRNENRNSVETKTETRTGRRKQGGIVGWVKGLFGGGYEEYDYTEEVTTIRAGAVTARVNDLVNDLQEELDRAVRSAKNEWKGVVQRQVASELQGAVGDDAGQFFAMLKRALRSSVNNMQLPDMVIDYPFSNAKSGVLKGDDVVESFMADVDAYMGELRTHFRDKTKVFIDGVARSASARKLSDLIFSDLRRQLDTLENNIKDKQRTLDTLNRCISELNGLGVR
;
A
#
# COMPACT_ATOMS: atom_id res chain seq x y z
N LEU A 1 -1.39 2.83 -28.21
CA LEU A 1 -1.16 2.39 -29.59
C LEU A 1 0.31 2.50 -29.99
N GLU A 2 1.01 3.61 -29.71
CA GLU A 2 2.45 3.74 -30.04
C GLU A 2 3.30 2.67 -29.36
N ALA A 3 3.07 2.36 -28.08
CA ALA A 3 3.78 1.30 -27.36
C ALA A 3 3.47 -0.13 -27.85
N LEU A 4 2.37 -0.33 -28.58
CA LEU A 4 1.98 -1.61 -29.22
C LEU A 4 2.43 -1.69 -30.67
N ALA A 5 2.81 -0.56 -31.27
CA ALA A 5 3.15 -0.46 -32.71
C ALA A 5 4.66 -0.67 -32.99
N GLU A 6 5.52 -0.75 -31.95
CA GLU A 6 6.94 -1.04 -32.14
C GLU A 6 7.13 -2.50 -32.62
N GLU A 7 7.47 -2.70 -33.88
CA GLU A 7 7.77 -3.99 -34.49
C GLU A 7 8.88 -4.80 -33.77
N LYS A 8 9.64 -4.18 -32.89
CA LYS A 8 10.75 -4.79 -32.13
C LYS A 8 10.48 -4.79 -30.60
N ARG A 9 9.24 -4.76 -30.17
CA ARG A 9 8.93 -4.80 -28.75
C ARG A 9 9.42 -6.10 -28.11
N LEU A 10 10.21 -5.99 -27.04
CA LEU A 10 10.65 -7.13 -26.24
C LEU A 10 9.46 -7.78 -25.51
N LEU A 11 9.46 -9.11 -25.43
CA LEU A 11 8.56 -9.81 -24.52
C LEU A 11 8.95 -9.43 -23.08
N THR A 12 8.05 -8.83 -22.34
CA THR A 12 8.33 -8.40 -20.97
C THR A 12 7.77 -9.40 -19.99
N ILE A 13 8.66 -10.06 -19.23
CA ILE A 13 8.32 -11.02 -18.18
C ILE A 13 8.48 -10.36 -16.83
N GLY A 14 7.38 -10.17 -16.12
CA GLY A 14 7.36 -9.64 -14.77
C GLY A 14 7.46 -10.76 -13.73
N ILE A 15 8.29 -10.55 -12.70
CA ILE A 15 8.37 -11.45 -11.55
C ILE A 15 7.83 -10.72 -10.35
N ILE A 16 6.76 -11.24 -9.79
CA ILE A 16 6.06 -10.63 -8.65
C ILE A 16 5.91 -11.63 -7.50
N GLY A 17 5.66 -11.12 -6.34
CA GLY A 17 5.44 -11.91 -5.14
C GLY A 17 5.75 -11.09 -3.90
N ARG A 18 5.37 -11.61 -2.75
CA ARG A 18 5.60 -10.95 -1.46
C ARG A 18 7.08 -10.80 -1.13
N VAL A 19 7.36 -9.93 -0.19
CA VAL A 19 8.71 -9.82 0.40
C VAL A 19 9.12 -11.19 0.98
N LYS A 20 10.36 -11.61 0.71
CA LYS A 20 10.91 -12.93 1.11
C LYS A 20 10.28 -14.15 0.43
N ALA A 21 9.46 -14.00 -0.58
CA ALA A 21 8.94 -15.14 -1.34
C ALA A 21 10.00 -15.89 -2.16
N GLY A 22 11.22 -15.32 -2.33
CA GLY A 22 12.31 -15.98 -3.05
C GLY A 22 12.53 -15.47 -4.49
N LYS A 23 11.90 -14.35 -4.89
CA LYS A 23 12.01 -13.78 -6.26
C LYS A 23 13.44 -13.64 -6.78
N SER A 24 14.27 -12.86 -6.09
CA SER A 24 15.66 -12.62 -6.52
C SER A 24 16.51 -13.91 -6.48
N SER A 25 16.21 -14.84 -5.56
CA SER A 25 16.87 -16.14 -5.53
C SER A 25 16.48 -17.00 -6.74
N LEU A 26 15.21 -16.97 -7.12
CA LEU A 26 14.71 -17.65 -8.33
C LEU A 26 15.36 -17.07 -9.58
N LEU A 27 15.41 -15.74 -9.70
CA LEU A 27 16.07 -15.07 -10.82
C LEU A 27 17.54 -15.38 -10.92
N ASN A 28 18.24 -15.37 -9.79
CA ASN A 28 19.65 -15.77 -9.75
C ASN A 28 19.83 -17.22 -10.24
N SER A 29 18.88 -18.10 -9.93
CA SER A 29 18.91 -19.49 -10.40
C SER A 29 18.58 -19.63 -11.89
N VAL A 30 17.59 -18.88 -12.37
CA VAL A 30 17.08 -19.01 -13.76
C VAL A 30 17.99 -18.33 -14.77
N LEU A 31 18.53 -17.15 -14.45
CA LEU A 31 19.27 -16.30 -15.39
C LEU A 31 20.79 -16.31 -15.16
N PHE A 32 21.26 -16.65 -13.98
CA PHE A 32 22.67 -16.52 -13.58
C PHE A 32 23.28 -17.80 -12.98
N ASP A 33 22.69 -18.96 -13.26
CA ASP A 33 23.16 -20.27 -12.77
C ASP A 33 23.42 -20.29 -11.26
N GLY A 34 22.54 -19.66 -10.47
CA GLY A 34 22.68 -19.61 -9.02
C GLY A 34 23.75 -18.65 -8.49
N GLN A 35 24.39 -17.86 -9.36
CA GLN A 35 25.30 -16.79 -8.93
C GLN A 35 24.49 -15.65 -8.30
N ASP A 36 24.98 -15.14 -7.17
CA ASP A 36 24.33 -14.03 -6.45
C ASP A 36 24.58 -12.69 -7.13
N ILE A 37 23.96 -12.45 -8.28
CA ILE A 37 24.01 -11.19 -9.03
C ILE A 37 22.99 -10.22 -8.47
N LEU A 38 21.74 -10.68 -8.33
CA LEU A 38 20.70 -9.91 -7.68
C LEU A 38 20.79 -10.08 -6.16
N PRO A 39 20.70 -8.99 -5.40
CA PRO A 39 20.84 -9.06 -3.96
C PRO A 39 19.71 -9.90 -3.34
N LYS A 40 20.10 -10.87 -2.51
CA LYS A 40 19.17 -11.62 -1.66
C LYS A 40 18.86 -10.77 -0.45
N ALA A 41 17.67 -10.18 -0.40
CA ALA A 41 17.30 -9.31 0.70
C ALA A 41 16.99 -10.09 1.98
N ALA A 42 17.81 -9.92 3.00
CA ALA A 42 17.51 -10.35 4.37
C ALA A 42 16.45 -9.43 5.03
N THR A 43 16.25 -8.21 4.51
CA THR A 43 15.31 -7.22 5.04
C THR A 43 14.37 -6.71 3.94
N PRO A 44 13.11 -6.32 4.27
CA PRO A 44 12.12 -5.85 3.30
C PRO A 44 12.54 -4.65 2.45
N MET A 45 13.63 -3.99 2.80
CA MET A 45 13.98 -2.66 2.32
C MET A 45 15.00 -2.63 1.17
N THR A 46 15.46 -3.78 0.68
CA THR A 46 16.53 -3.86 -0.32
C THR A 46 16.06 -4.14 -1.74
N ALA A 47 14.76 -4.17 -1.97
CA ALA A 47 14.23 -4.50 -3.29
C ALA A 47 14.07 -3.25 -4.16
N SER A 48 15.13 -2.86 -4.87
CA SER A 48 15.00 -1.98 -6.04
C SER A 48 14.37 -2.76 -7.19
N LEU A 49 13.56 -2.10 -8.02
CA LEU A 49 13.10 -2.66 -9.28
C LEU A 49 14.33 -2.97 -10.16
N VAL A 50 14.46 -4.20 -10.63
CA VAL A 50 15.54 -4.57 -11.53
C VAL A 50 14.97 -5.01 -12.88
N VAL A 51 15.42 -4.37 -13.93
CA VAL A 51 15.07 -4.69 -15.30
C VAL A 51 16.29 -5.30 -15.98
N ILE A 52 16.13 -6.48 -16.58
CA ILE A 52 17.22 -7.20 -17.25
C ILE A 52 16.87 -7.33 -18.72
N SER A 53 17.77 -6.88 -19.58
CA SER A 53 17.61 -6.95 -21.03
C SER A 53 18.94 -7.27 -21.71
N HIS A 54 18.88 -7.64 -22.99
CA HIS A 54 20.06 -7.88 -23.80
C HIS A 54 20.76 -6.58 -24.22
N ASP A 55 22.08 -6.58 -24.22
CA ASP A 55 22.93 -5.60 -24.90
C ASP A 55 24.25 -6.29 -25.27
N GLU A 56 24.99 -5.75 -26.21
CA GLU A 56 26.31 -6.30 -26.61
C GLU A 56 27.38 -6.13 -25.52
N LYS A 57 27.17 -5.26 -24.57
CA LYS A 57 28.09 -4.93 -23.49
C LYS A 57 27.44 -5.10 -22.13
N PHE A 58 28.26 -5.47 -21.13
CA PHE A 58 27.81 -5.44 -19.75
C PHE A 58 27.68 -4.00 -19.29
N SER A 59 26.45 -3.58 -19.00
CA SER A 59 26.20 -2.25 -18.46
C SER A 59 25.00 -2.26 -17.49
N ALA A 60 24.93 -1.24 -16.66
CA ALA A 60 23.79 -1.00 -15.79
C ALA A 60 23.48 0.49 -15.72
N THR A 61 22.21 0.85 -15.81
CA THR A 61 21.73 2.18 -15.49
C THR A 61 21.04 2.13 -14.14
N VAL A 62 21.50 2.92 -13.20
CA VAL A 62 20.96 3.02 -11.84
C VAL A 62 20.16 4.30 -11.74
N ASP A 63 18.87 4.18 -11.47
CA ASP A 63 17.99 5.32 -11.18
C ASP A 63 17.93 5.56 -9.68
N PHE A 64 18.06 6.79 -9.25
CA PHE A 64 17.96 7.20 -7.86
C PHE A 64 16.59 7.79 -7.53
N PHE A 65 16.25 7.82 -6.26
CA PHE A 65 15.13 8.60 -5.77
C PHE A 65 15.32 10.06 -6.13
N SER A 66 14.26 10.67 -6.64
CA SER A 66 14.25 12.12 -6.88
C SER A 66 14.37 12.90 -5.56
N ARG A 67 14.69 14.17 -5.65
CA ARG A 67 14.72 15.06 -4.49
C ARG A 67 13.37 15.07 -3.76
N THR A 68 12.26 15.11 -4.50
CA THR A 68 10.90 15.07 -3.94
C THR A 68 10.60 13.74 -3.24
N ASP A 69 11.04 12.59 -3.82
CA ASP A 69 10.89 11.29 -3.18
C ASP A 69 11.62 11.28 -1.83
N ILE A 70 12.86 11.82 -1.77
CA ILE A 70 13.66 11.88 -0.54
C ILE A 70 13.02 12.81 0.50
N GLU A 71 12.47 13.95 0.10
CA GLU A 71 11.78 14.88 0.98
C GLU A 71 10.51 14.25 1.58
N ASN A 72 9.77 13.46 0.80
CA ASN A 72 8.61 12.71 1.31
C ASN A 72 9.02 11.63 2.32
N ILE A 73 10.05 10.84 2.01
CA ILE A 73 10.59 9.84 2.94
C ILE A 73 11.08 10.51 4.23
N GLU A 74 11.73 11.67 4.14
CA GLU A 74 12.18 12.45 5.30
C GLU A 74 11.01 12.92 6.17
N LYS A 75 9.92 13.37 5.56
CA LYS A 75 8.69 13.77 6.28
C LYS A 75 8.09 12.59 7.05
N GLU A 76 7.95 11.44 6.40
CA GLU A 76 7.43 10.21 7.01
C GLU A 76 8.34 9.71 8.14
N HIS A 77 9.67 9.82 7.96
CA HIS A 77 10.66 9.50 8.99
C HIS A 77 10.48 10.37 10.24
N ARG A 78 10.26 11.68 10.07
CA ARG A 78 10.04 12.60 11.22
C ARG A 78 8.80 12.18 12.00
N VAL A 79 7.69 11.93 11.31
CA VAL A 79 6.44 11.50 11.96
C VAL A 79 6.67 10.20 12.77
N TYR A 80 7.29 9.19 12.16
CA TYR A 80 7.61 7.95 12.85
C TYR A 80 8.52 8.15 14.07
N SER A 81 9.57 8.96 13.94
CA SER A 81 10.52 9.24 15.02
C SER A 81 9.83 9.90 16.21
N ASP A 82 8.98 10.88 15.95
CA ASP A 82 8.24 11.59 16.97
C ASP A 82 7.27 10.65 17.72
N GLU A 83 6.57 9.80 16.99
CA GLU A 83 5.63 8.83 17.57
C GLU A 83 6.37 7.72 18.36
N LEU A 84 7.49 7.20 17.87
CA LEU A 84 8.32 6.22 18.56
C LEU A 84 8.90 6.79 19.87
N GLU A 85 9.42 8.00 19.82
CA GLU A 85 9.94 8.67 21.04
C GLU A 85 8.87 8.90 22.09
N ARG A 86 7.63 9.22 21.68
CA ARG A 86 6.48 9.32 22.59
C ARG A 86 6.19 7.98 23.25
N LYS A 87 6.12 6.90 22.46
CA LYS A 87 5.88 5.56 22.98
C LYS A 87 6.95 5.11 23.96
N ILE A 88 8.22 5.41 23.69
CA ILE A 88 9.34 5.12 24.61
C ILE A 88 9.12 5.84 25.94
N ARG A 89 8.82 7.14 25.91
CA ARG A 89 8.55 7.93 27.13
C ARG A 89 7.38 7.37 27.96
N ASP A 90 6.33 6.94 27.28
CA ASP A 90 5.15 6.36 27.93
C ASP A 90 5.47 5.02 28.61
N LEU A 91 6.23 4.16 27.95
CA LEU A 91 6.69 2.89 28.50
C LEU A 91 7.65 3.09 29.69
N GLU A 92 8.57 4.04 29.59
CA GLU A 92 9.45 4.42 30.71
C GLU A 92 8.67 4.94 31.92
N ALA A 93 7.69 5.82 31.69
CA ALA A 93 6.83 6.33 32.73
C ALA A 93 6.00 5.22 33.38
N ALA A 94 5.46 4.30 32.59
CA ALA A 94 4.72 3.14 33.11
C ALA A 94 5.61 2.18 33.91
N ALA A 95 6.85 1.94 33.44
CA ALA A 95 7.80 1.07 34.13
C ALA A 95 8.26 1.68 35.48
N ARG A 96 8.50 3.00 35.54
CA ARG A 96 8.85 3.72 36.76
C ARG A 96 7.70 3.72 37.78
N ARG A 97 6.45 3.77 37.37
CA ARG A 97 5.27 3.65 38.21
C ARG A 97 5.08 2.24 38.79
N ARG A 98 5.57 1.21 38.16
CA ARG A 98 5.46 -0.21 38.58
C ARG A 98 6.58 -0.65 39.53
N GLN A 99 7.63 0.14 39.71
CA GLN A 99 8.62 -0.11 40.77
C GLN A 99 8.02 0.40 42.11
N PRO A 100 7.69 -0.49 43.08
CA PRO A 100 7.32 -0.05 44.44
C PRO A 100 8.51 0.70 44.98
N GLY A 101 8.24 1.83 45.67
CA GLY A 101 9.27 2.67 46.25
C GLY A 101 10.31 1.85 47.00
N ALA A 102 11.56 2.13 46.73
CA ALA A 102 12.67 1.64 47.52
C ALA A 102 12.51 2.22 48.92
N GLY A 103 11.72 1.52 49.77
CA GLY A 103 11.68 1.77 51.19
C GLY A 103 13.08 1.54 51.75
N THR A 104 13.55 2.51 52.49
CA THR A 104 14.76 2.47 53.32
C THR A 104 14.70 1.26 54.25
N GLY A 105 15.33 0.16 53.86
CA GLY A 105 15.47 -1.03 54.66
C GLY A 105 16.60 -1.88 54.10
N GLY A 106 17.78 -1.73 54.66
CA GLY A 106 18.97 -2.47 54.24
C GLY A 106 18.79 -3.98 54.40
N PHE A 107 18.90 -4.66 53.28
CA PHE A 107 19.39 -6.03 53.20
C PHE A 107 20.19 -6.18 51.92
N THR A 108 21.49 -6.26 52.05
CA THR A 108 22.42 -6.59 50.95
C THR A 108 22.24 -8.05 50.58
N ALA A 109 21.37 -8.34 49.62
CA ALA A 109 21.42 -9.60 48.92
C ALA A 109 22.52 -9.52 47.85
N LYS A 110 23.62 -10.25 48.04
CA LYS A 110 24.67 -10.47 47.04
C LYS A 110 24.05 -11.10 45.78
N THR A 111 23.89 -10.32 44.72
CA THR A 111 23.55 -10.80 43.40
C THR A 111 24.76 -11.48 42.78
N PRO A 112 24.63 -12.66 42.12
CA PRO A 112 25.77 -13.31 41.48
C PRO A 112 26.27 -12.43 40.33
N LEU A 113 27.57 -12.20 40.27
CA LEU A 113 28.26 -11.57 39.15
C LEU A 113 27.95 -12.32 37.84
N GLY A 114 27.33 -11.67 36.85
CA GLY A 114 27.32 -12.24 35.52
C GLY A 114 26.23 -11.83 34.53
N LYS A 115 25.30 -10.92 34.83
CA LYS A 115 24.44 -10.34 33.78
C LYS A 115 24.20 -8.86 34.11
N ALA A 116 24.66 -8.00 33.22
CA ALA A 116 24.30 -6.58 33.26
C ALA A 116 22.77 -6.46 33.21
N THR A 117 22.18 -5.94 34.29
CA THR A 117 20.73 -5.69 34.37
C THR A 117 20.43 -4.56 33.38
N GLU A 118 19.72 -4.92 32.31
CA GLU A 118 19.24 -4.01 31.29
C GLU A 118 18.46 -2.86 31.93
N SER A 119 18.78 -1.63 31.57
CA SER A 119 18.12 -0.44 32.14
C SER A 119 16.63 -0.40 31.78
N VAL A 120 15.84 0.30 32.57
CA VAL A 120 14.39 0.51 32.28
C VAL A 120 14.23 1.18 30.92
N GLU A 121 15.13 2.09 30.58
CA GLU A 121 15.17 2.81 29.29
C GLU A 121 15.44 1.88 28.13
N GLU A 122 16.40 0.96 28.27
CA GLU A 122 16.70 -0.04 27.22
C GLU A 122 15.52 -1.01 27.00
N LYS A 123 14.86 -1.44 28.07
CA LYS A 123 13.66 -2.31 27.96
C LYS A 123 12.49 -1.58 27.30
N ALA A 124 12.21 -0.34 27.71
CA ALA A 124 11.17 0.49 27.11
C ALA A 124 11.43 0.73 25.61
N ARG A 125 12.67 1.05 25.26
CA ARG A 125 13.08 1.27 23.87
C ARG A 125 12.93 0.01 23.04
N ARG A 126 13.34 -1.15 23.53
CA ARG A 126 13.21 -2.43 22.83
C ARG A 126 11.74 -2.82 22.66
N GLN A 127 10.91 -2.58 23.68
CA GLN A 127 9.47 -2.84 23.59
C GLN A 127 8.80 -1.92 22.59
N ALA A 128 9.04 -0.61 22.66
CA ALA A 128 8.52 0.35 21.69
C ALA A 128 8.93 -0.01 20.26
N GLN A 129 10.19 -0.35 20.01
CA GLN A 129 10.66 -0.79 18.70
C GLN A 129 9.98 -2.07 18.21
N ARG A 130 9.58 -2.98 19.09
CA ARG A 130 8.82 -4.18 18.71
C ARG A 130 7.38 -3.81 18.32
N ASP A 131 6.72 -2.97 19.12
CA ASP A 131 5.35 -2.52 18.88
C ASP A 131 5.25 -1.71 17.57
N PHE A 132 6.32 -0.97 17.20
CA PHE A 132 6.39 -0.14 16.00
C PHE A 132 6.90 -0.86 14.75
N LYS A 133 7.18 -2.16 14.81
CA LYS A 133 7.61 -2.91 13.61
C LYS A 133 6.58 -2.91 12.48
N GLU A 134 5.30 -2.91 12.82
CA GLU A 134 4.18 -2.92 11.87
C GLU A 134 3.61 -1.51 11.61
N HIS A 135 4.28 -0.48 12.11
CA HIS A 135 3.85 0.89 11.89
C HIS A 135 3.96 1.26 10.40
N ARG A 136 2.95 1.99 9.87
CA ARG A 136 2.85 2.37 8.44
C ARG A 136 4.10 3.05 7.86
N TYR A 137 4.85 3.79 8.67
CA TYR A 137 6.09 4.48 8.26
C TYR A 137 7.37 3.80 8.72
N SER A 138 7.30 2.59 9.26
CA SER A 138 8.47 1.83 9.70
C SER A 138 9.52 1.69 8.59
N ALA A 139 9.07 1.39 7.37
CA ALA A 139 9.96 1.24 6.23
C ALA A 139 10.60 2.56 5.79
N SER A 140 9.85 3.65 5.79
CA SER A 140 10.37 4.99 5.45
C SER A 140 11.36 5.48 6.50
N PHE A 141 11.11 5.17 7.78
CA PHE A 141 12.05 5.43 8.86
C PHE A 141 13.37 4.71 8.63
N ASP A 142 13.33 3.39 8.46
CA ASP A 142 14.54 2.60 8.22
C ASP A 142 15.26 3.02 6.93
N GLN A 143 14.51 3.36 5.88
CA GLN A 143 15.05 3.86 4.62
C GLN A 143 15.80 5.17 4.82
N TYR A 144 15.21 6.14 5.53
CA TYR A 144 15.87 7.43 5.77
C TYR A 144 17.08 7.32 6.69
N GLU A 145 17.01 6.49 7.73
CA GLU A 145 18.15 6.23 8.60
C GLU A 145 19.33 5.62 7.83
N ARG A 146 19.08 4.74 6.88
CA ARG A 146 20.11 4.21 5.97
C ARG A 146 20.65 5.30 5.02
N MET A 147 19.76 6.17 4.50
CA MET A 147 20.18 7.32 3.69
C MET A 147 21.11 8.25 4.50
N ARG A 148 20.79 8.52 5.76
CA ARG A 148 21.63 9.33 6.66
C ARG A 148 22.96 8.67 6.95
N SER A 149 22.93 7.41 7.37
CA SER A 149 24.13 6.65 7.77
C SER A 149 25.10 6.39 6.62
N SER A 150 24.62 6.38 5.37
CA SER A 150 25.45 6.21 4.18
C SER A 150 26.45 7.36 3.93
N GLY A 151 26.18 8.53 4.50
CA GLY A 151 26.97 9.75 4.25
C GLY A 151 26.77 10.38 2.87
N LYS A 152 25.89 9.80 2.01
CA LYS A 152 25.67 10.24 0.62
C LYS A 152 24.45 11.13 0.42
N LEU A 153 23.66 11.36 1.47
CA LEU A 153 22.41 12.09 1.39
C LEU A 153 22.55 13.51 0.78
N THR A 154 23.59 14.23 1.18
CA THR A 154 23.84 15.59 0.68
C THR A 154 24.31 15.58 -0.77
N GLU A 155 25.10 14.60 -1.17
CA GLU A 155 25.58 14.40 -2.55
C GLU A 155 24.38 14.18 -3.47
N ILE A 156 23.49 13.24 -3.12
CA ILE A 156 22.32 12.89 -3.93
C ILE A 156 21.31 14.04 -3.98
N LYS A 157 21.02 14.71 -2.86
CA LYS A 157 20.11 15.88 -2.84
C LYS A 157 20.59 17.07 -3.71
N ARG A 158 21.90 17.19 -3.93
CA ARG A 158 22.52 18.23 -4.78
C ARG A 158 22.71 17.81 -6.22
N SER A 159 22.64 16.51 -6.51
CA SER A 159 22.82 16.01 -7.87
C SER A 159 21.68 16.50 -8.78
N SER A 160 22.06 16.97 -9.98
CA SER A 160 21.12 17.32 -11.03
C SER A 160 20.67 16.10 -11.86
N THR A 161 21.38 14.98 -11.75
CA THR A 161 21.10 13.73 -12.46
C THR A 161 20.56 12.71 -11.50
N SER A 162 19.40 12.14 -11.84
CA SER A 162 18.77 11.03 -11.11
C SER A 162 19.25 9.65 -11.61
N GLU A 163 20.18 9.61 -12.55
CA GLU A 163 20.64 8.37 -13.19
C GLU A 163 22.18 8.29 -13.18
N ARG A 164 22.69 7.05 -13.09
CA ARG A 164 24.10 6.75 -13.23
C ARG A 164 24.28 5.49 -14.08
N THR A 165 25.10 5.59 -15.13
CA THR A 165 25.41 4.47 -16.01
C THR A 165 26.76 3.84 -15.59
N LEU A 166 26.77 2.53 -15.45
CA LEU A 166 27.93 1.69 -15.17
C LEU A 166 28.24 0.85 -16.41
N THR A 167 29.50 0.68 -16.72
CA THR A 167 29.96 -0.20 -17.81
C THR A 167 31.05 -1.13 -17.30
N ALA A 168 31.05 -2.36 -17.75
CA ALA A 168 32.02 -3.38 -17.32
C ALA A 168 32.44 -4.29 -18.48
N LYS A 169 33.56 -4.96 -18.31
CA LYS A 169 34.07 -5.93 -19.30
C LYS A 169 33.56 -7.36 -19.04
N SER A 170 33.07 -7.61 -17.83
CA SER A 170 32.55 -8.91 -17.42
C SER A 170 31.40 -8.76 -16.42
N LEU A 171 30.62 -9.82 -16.27
CA LEU A 171 29.54 -9.89 -15.27
C LEU A 171 30.08 -9.75 -13.84
N GLY A 172 31.27 -10.31 -13.56
CA GLY A 172 31.91 -10.19 -12.24
C GLY A 172 32.33 -8.75 -11.91
N GLU A 173 32.84 -8.01 -12.89
CA GLU A 173 33.18 -6.59 -12.73
C GLU A 173 31.89 -5.76 -12.53
N LEU A 174 30.86 -6.01 -13.32
CA LEU A 174 29.55 -5.33 -13.18
C LEU A 174 28.95 -5.60 -11.80
N LYS A 175 29.00 -6.84 -11.32
CA LYS A 175 28.55 -7.22 -9.97
C LYS A 175 29.30 -6.43 -8.90
N SER A 176 30.63 -6.33 -9.02
CA SER A 176 31.44 -5.56 -8.06
C SER A 176 31.04 -4.09 -8.03
N GLN A 177 30.86 -3.47 -9.20
CA GLN A 177 30.40 -2.08 -9.30
C GLN A 177 28.98 -1.91 -8.75
N LEU A 178 28.06 -2.83 -9.05
CA LEU A 178 26.68 -2.81 -8.57
C LEU A 178 26.58 -2.98 -7.04
N GLY A 179 27.58 -3.60 -6.41
CA GLY A 179 27.63 -3.75 -4.96
C GLY A 179 27.44 -2.44 -4.19
N GLU A 180 27.93 -1.33 -4.73
CA GLU A 180 27.77 0.01 -4.15
C GLU A 180 26.33 0.54 -4.22
N TYR A 181 25.51 0.04 -5.16
CA TYR A 181 24.16 0.56 -5.47
C TYR A 181 23.03 -0.36 -5.00
N VAL A 182 23.27 -1.68 -5.00
CA VAL A 182 22.23 -2.67 -4.64
C VAL A 182 22.69 -3.63 -3.55
N GLY A 183 23.99 -3.67 -3.23
CA GLY A 183 24.53 -4.49 -2.15
C GLY A 183 24.05 -4.02 -0.78
N SER A 184 23.92 -4.93 0.17
CA SER A 184 23.43 -4.64 1.54
C SER A 184 24.24 -3.56 2.27
N ASN A 185 25.52 -3.42 1.94
CA ASN A 185 26.47 -2.46 2.51
C ASN A 185 26.84 -1.32 1.53
N GLY A 186 26.18 -1.25 0.37
CA GLY A 186 26.47 -0.25 -0.66
C GLY A 186 26.08 1.15 -0.22
N ALA A 187 26.96 2.11 -0.38
CA ALA A 187 26.76 3.48 0.08
C ALA A 187 25.58 4.18 -0.64
N PHE A 188 25.32 3.81 -1.90
CA PHE A 188 24.22 4.35 -2.71
C PHE A 188 22.96 3.50 -2.68
N MET A 189 22.99 2.29 -2.10
CA MET A 189 21.85 1.38 -2.06
C MET A 189 20.58 2.03 -1.48
N PRO A 190 20.64 2.81 -0.40
CA PRO A 190 19.43 3.46 0.14
C PRO A 190 18.79 4.45 -0.81
N PHE A 191 19.50 4.94 -1.81
CA PHE A 191 19.01 5.92 -2.78
C PHE A 191 18.56 5.28 -4.10
N THR A 192 18.86 4.01 -4.32
CA THR A 192 18.55 3.32 -5.57
C THR A 192 17.07 3.01 -5.66
N LYS A 193 16.42 3.49 -6.72
CA LYS A 193 15.01 3.29 -7.04
C LYS A 193 14.80 2.14 -8.01
N SER A 194 15.60 2.09 -9.08
CA SER A 194 15.61 1.00 -10.04
C SER A 194 16.99 0.79 -10.67
N VAL A 195 17.20 -0.40 -11.22
CA VAL A 195 18.41 -0.75 -11.94
C VAL A 195 18.05 -1.44 -13.25
N HIS A 196 18.56 -0.93 -14.34
CA HIS A 196 18.42 -1.53 -15.66
C HIS A 196 19.74 -2.24 -16.02
N LEU A 197 19.74 -3.56 -15.93
CA LEU A 197 20.87 -4.41 -16.31
C LEU A 197 20.79 -4.74 -17.80
N LYS A 198 21.87 -4.52 -18.52
CA LYS A 198 22.01 -4.88 -19.90
C LYS A 198 23.16 -5.87 -20.04
N LEU A 199 22.87 -7.06 -20.52
CA LEU A 199 23.78 -8.20 -20.47
C LEU A 199 23.86 -8.91 -21.83
N PRO A 200 25.05 -9.29 -22.32
CA PRO A 200 25.21 -10.03 -23.57
C PRO A 200 24.55 -11.41 -23.56
N ASP A 201 24.52 -12.05 -22.38
CA ASP A 201 23.97 -13.40 -22.21
C ASP A 201 22.45 -13.41 -22.00
N ALA A 202 21.81 -12.25 -21.84
CA ALA A 202 20.37 -12.16 -21.75
C ALA A 202 19.71 -12.42 -23.11
N PRO A 203 18.52 -13.04 -23.14
CA PRO A 203 17.79 -13.25 -24.39
C PRO A 203 17.50 -11.91 -25.10
N ARG A 204 17.74 -11.87 -26.44
CA ARG A 204 17.63 -10.63 -27.23
C ARG A 204 16.20 -10.10 -27.37
N ASP A 205 15.24 -10.99 -27.29
CA ASP A 205 13.81 -10.74 -27.52
C ASP A 205 12.99 -10.70 -26.23
N VAL A 206 13.65 -10.80 -25.08
CA VAL A 206 13.01 -10.85 -23.75
C VAL A 206 13.58 -9.77 -22.84
N GLN A 207 12.71 -9.15 -22.08
CA GLN A 207 13.06 -8.31 -20.95
C GLN A 207 12.48 -8.92 -19.66
N VAL A 208 13.28 -9.09 -18.63
CA VAL A 208 12.83 -9.61 -17.34
C VAL A 208 12.81 -8.49 -16.32
N VAL A 209 11.72 -8.38 -15.56
CA VAL A 209 11.50 -7.34 -14.56
C VAL A 209 11.34 -8.00 -13.19
N ASP A 210 12.34 -7.85 -12.32
CA ASP A 210 12.24 -8.21 -10.91
C ASP A 210 11.58 -7.05 -10.15
N THR A 211 10.40 -7.29 -9.62
CA THR A 211 9.68 -6.24 -8.90
C THR A 211 10.00 -6.28 -7.41
N PRO A 212 10.09 -5.12 -6.74
CA PRO A 212 9.96 -5.06 -5.29
C PRO A 212 8.74 -5.86 -4.84
N GLY A 213 8.78 -6.43 -3.63
CA GLY A 213 7.59 -7.12 -3.10
C GLY A 213 6.37 -6.21 -3.20
N VAL A 214 5.30 -6.70 -3.79
CA VAL A 214 4.04 -5.95 -3.81
C VAL A 214 3.59 -5.76 -2.37
N ASN A 215 3.06 -4.58 -2.05
CA ASN A 215 2.90 -4.02 -0.70
C ASN A 215 4.25 -3.55 -0.09
N ASP A 216 5.18 -3.07 -0.93
CA ASP A 216 6.32 -2.30 -0.41
C ASP A 216 5.75 -1.04 0.26
N PRO A 217 6.02 -0.82 1.54
CA PRO A 217 5.48 0.32 2.27
C PRO A 217 6.01 1.68 1.76
N VAL A 218 6.99 1.68 0.88
CA VAL A 218 7.50 2.90 0.23
C VAL A 218 6.67 3.20 -1.03
N VAL A 219 5.77 4.15 -0.95
CA VAL A 219 4.77 4.53 -1.98
C VAL A 219 5.39 4.72 -3.38
N SER A 220 6.55 5.37 -3.46
CA SER A 220 7.22 5.63 -4.74
C SER A 220 7.72 4.34 -5.43
N ARG A 221 8.03 3.30 -4.68
CA ARG A 221 8.41 1.97 -5.21
C ARG A 221 7.20 1.20 -5.68
N GLU A 222 6.12 1.20 -4.91
CA GLU A 222 4.88 0.55 -5.26
C GLU A 222 4.32 1.11 -6.58
N GLN A 223 4.29 2.42 -6.74
CA GLN A 223 3.82 3.07 -7.96
C GLN A 223 4.66 2.64 -9.18
N ARG A 224 6.00 2.60 -9.04
CA ARG A 224 6.89 2.17 -10.12
C ARG A 224 6.68 0.70 -10.49
N THR A 225 6.50 -0.18 -9.49
CA THR A 225 6.15 -1.58 -9.72
C THR A 225 4.88 -1.71 -10.55
N ARG A 226 3.83 -0.98 -10.21
CA ARG A 226 2.57 -0.96 -10.95
C ARG A 226 2.73 -0.47 -12.40
N GLU A 227 3.54 0.57 -12.62
CA GLU A 227 3.82 1.08 -13.99
C GLU A 227 4.51 0.05 -14.88
N TYR A 228 5.44 -0.73 -14.31
CA TYR A 228 6.12 -1.80 -15.05
C TYR A 228 5.23 -3.01 -15.28
N LEU A 229 4.40 -3.39 -14.31
CA LEU A 229 3.46 -4.51 -14.45
C LEU A 229 2.49 -4.29 -15.63
N LYS A 230 2.05 -3.06 -15.89
CA LYS A 230 1.23 -2.72 -17.08
C LYS A 230 1.89 -3.07 -18.40
N ARG A 231 3.21 -3.11 -18.42
CA ARG A 231 4.01 -3.42 -19.61
C ARG A 231 4.31 -4.90 -19.76
N CYS A 232 4.13 -5.68 -18.67
CA CYS A 232 4.39 -7.12 -18.70
C CYS A 232 3.40 -7.85 -19.59
N ASP A 233 3.92 -8.79 -20.36
CA ASP A 233 3.15 -9.69 -21.22
C ASP A 233 2.91 -11.02 -20.52
N VAL A 234 3.90 -11.45 -19.72
CA VAL A 234 3.89 -12.67 -18.93
C VAL A 234 4.26 -12.33 -17.49
N VAL A 235 3.62 -12.97 -16.53
CA VAL A 235 3.95 -12.78 -15.12
C VAL A 235 4.21 -14.10 -14.42
N LEU A 236 5.36 -14.19 -13.74
CA LEU A 236 5.70 -15.26 -12.82
C LEU A 236 5.36 -14.79 -11.40
N ILE A 237 4.37 -15.42 -10.78
CA ILE A 237 3.96 -15.11 -9.41
C ILE A 237 4.68 -16.04 -8.46
N VAL A 238 5.63 -15.53 -7.70
CA VAL A 238 6.45 -16.29 -6.77
C VAL A 238 5.84 -16.26 -5.38
N ILE A 239 5.47 -17.42 -4.89
CA ILE A 239 4.79 -17.63 -3.61
C ILE A 239 5.58 -18.64 -2.78
N ASN A 240 5.67 -18.44 -1.47
CA ASN A 240 6.29 -19.42 -0.59
C ASN A 240 5.43 -20.68 -0.55
N ALA A 241 6.02 -21.85 -0.79
CA ALA A 241 5.31 -23.14 -0.80
C ALA A 241 4.58 -23.44 0.52
N GLY A 242 5.12 -22.98 1.67
CA GLY A 242 4.52 -23.20 2.99
C GLY A 242 3.32 -22.29 3.30
N GLN A 243 3.07 -21.28 2.49
CA GLN A 243 1.95 -20.35 2.64
C GLN A 243 1.31 -20.06 1.28
N PHE A 244 1.21 -21.08 0.46
CA PHE A 244 0.83 -20.95 -0.95
C PHE A 244 -0.63 -20.49 -1.10
N LEU A 245 -0.84 -19.42 -1.87
CA LEU A 245 -2.14 -18.82 -2.18
C LEU A 245 -2.99 -18.48 -0.93
N ASN A 246 -2.38 -17.82 0.05
CA ASN A 246 -3.13 -17.23 1.15
C ASN A 246 -3.86 -15.93 0.70
N ASP A 247 -4.69 -15.35 1.58
CA ASP A 247 -5.50 -14.17 1.27
C ASP A 247 -4.68 -13.01 0.67
N ASN A 248 -3.46 -12.77 1.18
CA ASN A 248 -2.62 -11.70 0.64
C ASN A 248 -2.06 -12.01 -0.75
N ASP A 249 -1.86 -13.29 -1.08
CA ASP A 249 -1.41 -13.70 -2.42
C ASP A 249 -2.56 -13.61 -3.42
N THR A 250 -3.79 -13.92 -2.97
CA THR A 250 -4.99 -13.77 -3.79
C THR A 250 -5.32 -12.31 -4.07
N ASP A 251 -5.19 -11.43 -3.07
CA ASP A 251 -5.33 -9.98 -3.26
C ASP A 251 -4.29 -9.43 -4.25
N LEU A 252 -3.06 -9.95 -4.20
CA LEU A 252 -2.03 -9.62 -5.16
C LEU A 252 -2.42 -10.04 -6.58
N MET A 253 -2.92 -11.25 -6.75
CA MET A 253 -3.35 -11.79 -8.04
C MET A 253 -4.51 -10.99 -8.62
N ASP A 254 -5.52 -10.65 -7.82
CA ASP A 254 -6.66 -9.84 -8.27
C ASP A 254 -6.21 -8.44 -8.71
N ASN A 255 -5.31 -7.81 -7.96
CA ASN A 255 -4.76 -6.51 -8.36
C ASN A 255 -4.00 -6.56 -9.70
N VAL A 256 -3.26 -7.63 -9.94
CA VAL A 256 -2.47 -7.83 -11.16
C VAL A 256 -3.36 -8.13 -12.36
N THR A 257 -4.39 -8.95 -12.19
CA THR A 257 -5.27 -9.39 -13.28
C THR A 257 -6.33 -8.34 -13.64
N GLU A 258 -7.01 -7.75 -12.64
CA GLU A 258 -8.08 -6.77 -12.89
C GLU A 258 -7.58 -5.46 -13.48
N ARG A 259 -6.42 -4.99 -13.00
CA ARG A 259 -5.95 -3.63 -13.30
C ARG A 259 -4.95 -3.57 -14.43
N GLU A 260 -4.16 -4.64 -14.61
CA GLU A 260 -2.98 -4.59 -15.49
C GLU A 260 -3.15 -5.37 -16.79
N GLY A 261 -4.24 -6.12 -16.96
CA GLY A 261 -4.59 -6.80 -18.21
C GLY A 261 -3.62 -7.92 -18.62
N ILE A 262 -2.99 -8.57 -17.65
CA ILE A 262 -2.03 -9.65 -17.86
C ILE A 262 -2.78 -10.91 -18.26
N ARG A 263 -2.29 -11.61 -19.30
CA ARG A 263 -2.96 -12.78 -19.88
C ARG A 263 -2.19 -14.08 -19.73
N GLU A 264 -0.87 -14.00 -19.65
CA GLU A 264 -0.01 -15.16 -19.45
C GLU A 264 0.57 -15.18 -18.06
N MET A 265 0.31 -16.24 -17.31
CA MET A 265 0.66 -16.31 -15.89
C MET A 265 1.16 -17.70 -15.50
N TYR A 266 2.21 -17.73 -14.65
CA TYR A 266 2.71 -18.94 -14.00
C TYR A 266 2.76 -18.72 -12.49
N LEU A 267 2.36 -19.71 -11.73
CA LEU A 267 2.53 -19.74 -10.27
C LEU A 267 3.79 -20.52 -9.93
N ILE A 268 4.68 -19.91 -9.16
CA ILE A 268 5.93 -20.55 -8.74
C ILE A 268 5.89 -20.75 -7.22
N ALA A 269 5.73 -22.00 -6.79
CA ALA A 269 5.83 -22.37 -5.38
C ALA A 269 7.31 -22.49 -5.01
N ALA A 270 7.88 -21.43 -4.49
CA ALA A 270 9.30 -21.33 -4.12
C ALA A 270 9.54 -21.86 -2.70
N GLN A 271 10.81 -22.15 -2.37
CA GLN A 271 11.25 -22.68 -1.06
C GLN A 271 10.59 -24.04 -0.73
N ALA A 272 10.42 -24.87 -1.75
CA ALA A 272 9.80 -26.19 -1.63
C ALA A 272 10.56 -27.12 -0.68
N ASP A 273 11.89 -26.96 -0.56
CA ASP A 273 12.73 -27.70 0.38
C ASP A 273 12.23 -27.64 1.81
N SER A 274 11.68 -26.50 2.22
CA SER A 274 11.12 -26.32 3.57
C SER A 274 9.87 -27.16 3.84
N GLN A 275 9.17 -27.60 2.79
CA GLN A 275 7.94 -28.38 2.88
C GLN A 275 8.16 -29.88 2.80
N LEU A 276 9.39 -30.29 2.57
CA LEU A 276 9.76 -31.71 2.48
C LEU A 276 10.32 -32.29 3.78
N VAL A 277 10.57 -31.43 4.78
CA VAL A 277 11.30 -31.79 5.99
C VAL A 277 10.41 -31.63 7.22
N GLY A 278 10.32 -32.69 8.05
CA GLY A 278 9.71 -32.63 9.38
C GLY A 278 8.20 -32.35 9.42
N ASN A 279 7.46 -32.57 8.33
CA ASN A 279 6.01 -32.31 8.25
C ASN A 279 5.21 -33.53 7.79
N SER A 280 3.91 -33.37 7.53
CA SER A 280 3.01 -34.46 7.08
C SER A 280 3.47 -35.09 5.77
N ILE A 281 3.98 -34.29 4.82
CA ILE A 281 4.47 -34.80 3.53
C ILE A 281 5.62 -35.79 3.73
N PHE A 282 6.56 -35.46 4.61
CA PHE A 282 7.64 -36.38 4.98
C PHE A 282 7.08 -37.66 5.60
N ALA A 283 6.13 -37.54 6.53
CA ALA A 283 5.51 -38.72 7.19
C ALA A 283 4.75 -39.60 6.18
N ASP A 284 3.96 -39.00 5.30
CA ASP A 284 3.14 -39.67 4.30
C ASP A 284 4.00 -40.35 3.21
N SER A 285 5.12 -39.74 2.84
CA SER A 285 6.07 -40.27 1.85
C SER A 285 6.94 -41.41 2.39
N LYS A 286 6.94 -41.67 3.71
CA LYS A 286 7.75 -42.71 4.38
C LYS A 286 9.25 -42.64 4.04
N GLY A 287 9.79 -41.45 3.84
CA GLY A 287 11.18 -41.22 3.48
C GLY A 287 11.49 -41.39 1.98
N ASP A 288 10.50 -41.61 1.14
CA ASP A 288 10.66 -41.54 -0.33
C ASP A 288 10.54 -40.11 -0.82
N LEU A 289 11.64 -39.55 -1.29
CA LEU A 289 11.70 -38.16 -1.74
C LEU A 289 10.90 -37.91 -3.05
N HIS A 290 10.87 -38.89 -3.96
CA HIS A 290 10.08 -38.76 -5.17
C HIS A 290 8.58 -38.73 -4.85
N GLU A 291 8.15 -39.56 -3.91
CA GLU A 291 6.78 -39.54 -3.43
C GLU A 291 6.46 -38.25 -2.66
N ALA A 292 7.39 -37.75 -1.83
CA ALA A 292 7.25 -36.50 -1.14
C ALA A 292 7.07 -35.31 -2.14
N MET A 293 7.88 -35.28 -3.18
CA MET A 293 7.76 -34.27 -4.25
C MET A 293 6.44 -34.41 -5.02
N ARG A 294 5.99 -35.63 -5.28
CA ARG A 294 4.71 -35.90 -5.94
C ARG A 294 3.54 -35.37 -5.09
N LEU A 295 3.54 -35.73 -3.81
CA LEU A 295 2.52 -35.28 -2.85
C LEU A 295 2.51 -33.75 -2.74
N LEU A 296 3.66 -33.11 -2.63
CA LEU A 296 3.78 -31.66 -2.55
C LEU A 296 3.21 -31.00 -3.80
N ARG A 297 3.56 -31.47 -4.99
CA ARG A 297 3.05 -30.95 -6.27
C ARG A 297 1.53 -31.11 -6.37
N SER A 298 1.00 -32.28 -6.01
CA SER A 298 -0.45 -32.53 -6.04
C SER A 298 -1.18 -31.59 -5.08
N GLN A 299 -0.72 -31.48 -3.82
CA GLN A 299 -1.35 -30.60 -2.84
C GLN A 299 -1.35 -29.13 -3.26
N ILE A 300 -0.21 -28.63 -3.77
CA ILE A 300 -0.08 -27.25 -4.24
C ILE A 300 -0.96 -27.03 -5.49
N GLY A 301 -0.96 -27.98 -6.43
CA GLY A 301 -1.75 -27.89 -7.65
C GLY A 301 -3.25 -27.91 -7.38
N GLU A 302 -3.73 -28.83 -6.54
CA GLU A 302 -5.13 -28.94 -6.15
C GLU A 302 -5.60 -27.67 -5.39
N HIS A 303 -4.77 -27.18 -4.48
CA HIS A 303 -5.05 -25.95 -3.75
C HIS A 303 -5.12 -24.74 -4.69
N ALA A 304 -4.20 -24.65 -5.67
CA ALA A 304 -4.22 -23.61 -6.68
C ALA A 304 -5.53 -23.62 -7.47
N VAL A 305 -5.90 -24.78 -8.03
CA VAL A 305 -7.12 -24.94 -8.84
C VAL A 305 -8.37 -24.62 -8.01
N SER A 306 -8.45 -25.12 -6.77
CA SER A 306 -9.58 -24.84 -5.89
C SER A 306 -9.72 -23.35 -5.59
N THR A 307 -8.62 -22.69 -5.18
CA THR A 307 -8.61 -21.27 -4.84
C THR A 307 -8.95 -20.40 -6.05
N LEU A 308 -8.36 -20.68 -7.21
CA LEU A 308 -8.60 -19.91 -8.43
C LEU A 308 -10.02 -20.06 -8.96
N ASN A 309 -10.64 -21.24 -8.81
CA ASN A 309 -12.06 -21.42 -9.15
C ASN A 309 -12.97 -20.55 -8.27
N VAL A 310 -12.65 -20.45 -6.96
CA VAL A 310 -13.40 -19.57 -6.05
C VAL A 310 -13.24 -18.09 -6.44
N LEU A 311 -12.01 -17.66 -6.77
CA LEU A 311 -11.74 -16.28 -7.23
C LEU A 311 -12.46 -15.98 -8.54
N LYS A 312 -12.43 -16.91 -9.51
CA LYS A 312 -13.14 -16.78 -10.78
C LYS A 312 -14.65 -16.59 -10.60
N GLN A 313 -15.25 -17.29 -9.63
CA GLN A 313 -16.67 -17.11 -9.32
C GLN A 313 -16.98 -15.71 -8.73
N LYS A 314 -16.07 -15.17 -7.94
CA LYS A 314 -16.20 -13.82 -7.36
C LYS A 314 -16.01 -12.70 -8.38
N SER A 315 -15.11 -12.90 -9.34
CA SER A 315 -14.71 -11.90 -10.34
C SER A 315 -14.69 -12.51 -11.76
N PRO A 316 -15.85 -12.74 -12.40
CA PRO A 316 -15.92 -13.40 -13.72
C PRO A 316 -15.18 -12.66 -14.85
N GLU A 317 -15.01 -11.35 -14.71
CA GLU A 317 -14.34 -10.50 -15.71
C GLU A 317 -12.82 -10.77 -15.79
N VAL A 318 -12.25 -11.28 -14.72
CA VAL A 318 -10.81 -11.59 -14.59
C VAL A 318 -10.50 -13.04 -14.98
N GLY A 319 -11.51 -13.86 -15.14
CA GLY A 319 -11.44 -15.32 -15.23
C GLY A 319 -10.53 -15.90 -16.31
N LYS A 320 -10.28 -15.22 -17.44
CA LYS A 320 -9.48 -15.78 -18.55
C LYS A 320 -8.01 -16.04 -18.18
N ALA A 321 -7.39 -15.21 -17.34
CA ALA A 321 -6.02 -15.43 -16.92
C ALA A 321 -5.92 -16.63 -15.95
N TYR A 322 -6.93 -16.85 -15.14
CA TYR A 322 -7.02 -18.00 -14.22
C TYR A 322 -7.31 -19.31 -14.98
N ASP A 323 -8.09 -19.26 -16.05
CA ASP A 323 -8.38 -20.44 -16.87
C ASP A 323 -7.12 -21.14 -17.36
N GLN A 324 -6.12 -20.38 -17.81
CA GLN A 324 -4.86 -20.94 -18.24
C GLN A 324 -4.10 -21.69 -17.13
N ILE A 325 -4.18 -21.22 -15.88
CA ILE A 325 -3.56 -21.88 -14.74
C ILE A 325 -4.37 -23.12 -14.36
N ILE A 326 -5.69 -23.01 -14.33
CA ILE A 326 -6.61 -24.10 -13.99
C ILE A 326 -6.48 -25.25 -15.02
N GLU A 327 -6.48 -24.92 -16.31
CA GLU A 327 -6.34 -25.89 -17.42
C GLU A 327 -4.92 -26.43 -17.55
N GLY A 328 -3.91 -25.58 -17.30
CA GLY A 328 -2.50 -25.94 -17.40
C GLY A 328 -2.00 -26.79 -16.25
N GLY A 329 -2.67 -26.73 -15.08
CA GLY A 329 -2.33 -27.52 -13.88
C GLY A 329 -0.84 -27.40 -13.52
N GLU A 330 -0.17 -28.54 -13.34
CA GLU A 330 1.25 -28.60 -12.94
C GLU A 330 2.22 -27.90 -13.92
N LYS A 331 1.85 -27.72 -15.18
CA LYS A 331 2.67 -26.97 -16.16
C LYS A 331 2.68 -25.48 -15.89
N ARG A 332 1.69 -24.97 -15.19
CA ARG A 332 1.53 -23.57 -14.84
C ARG A 332 1.76 -23.29 -13.36
N VAL A 333 1.77 -24.37 -12.54
CA VAL A 333 2.06 -24.34 -11.08
C VAL A 333 3.35 -25.11 -10.85
N ILE A 334 4.47 -24.40 -10.79
CA ILE A 334 5.81 -24.98 -10.74
C ILE A 334 6.35 -24.92 -9.32
N VAL A 335 6.71 -26.08 -8.78
CA VAL A 335 7.32 -26.23 -7.45
C VAL A 335 8.84 -26.21 -7.58
N THR A 336 9.55 -25.34 -6.85
CA THR A 336 11.01 -25.12 -7.02
C THR A 336 11.71 -24.77 -5.71
N SER A 337 13.02 -25.07 -5.65
CA SER A 337 13.92 -24.65 -4.57
C SER A 337 15.19 -24.01 -5.12
N SER A 338 15.29 -22.71 -5.04
CA SER A 338 16.48 -21.97 -5.48
C SER A 338 17.71 -22.23 -4.60
N ILE A 339 17.53 -22.61 -3.32
CA ILE A 339 18.66 -22.96 -2.44
C ILE A 339 19.27 -24.29 -2.87
N CYS A 340 18.44 -25.27 -3.26
CA CYS A 340 18.91 -26.54 -3.79
C CYS A 340 19.69 -26.34 -5.11
N HIS A 341 19.23 -25.40 -5.97
CA HIS A 341 19.99 -25.03 -7.17
C HIS A 341 21.34 -24.40 -6.83
N ALA A 342 21.38 -23.46 -5.90
CA ALA A 342 22.62 -22.83 -5.48
C ALA A 342 23.62 -23.83 -4.84
N MET A 343 23.10 -24.82 -4.08
CA MET A 343 23.91 -25.92 -3.55
C MET A 343 24.45 -26.82 -4.67
N LEU A 344 23.63 -27.12 -5.69
CA LEU A 344 24.06 -27.90 -6.85
C LEU A 344 25.20 -27.23 -7.59
N GLN A 345 25.07 -25.92 -7.88
CA GLN A 345 26.08 -25.14 -8.60
C GLN A 345 27.41 -25.00 -7.81
N ARG A 346 27.33 -24.97 -6.48
CA ARG A 346 28.48 -24.85 -5.57
C ARG A 346 28.80 -26.17 -4.88
N PHE A 347 28.44 -27.28 -5.48
CA PHE A 347 28.54 -28.59 -4.84
C PHE A 347 29.97 -28.99 -4.47
N ASP A 348 30.93 -28.67 -5.34
CA ASP A 348 32.37 -28.95 -5.10
C ASP A 348 32.98 -28.01 -4.06
N ALA A 349 32.34 -26.87 -3.78
CA ALA A 349 32.77 -25.88 -2.82
C ALA A 349 31.91 -25.88 -1.55
N ARG A 350 31.48 -27.06 -1.06
CA ARG A 350 30.64 -27.22 0.14
C ARG A 350 31.16 -26.52 1.39
N ASN A 351 32.48 -26.40 1.51
CA ASN A 351 33.12 -25.68 2.63
C ASN A 351 32.84 -24.16 2.64
N ALA A 352 32.38 -23.61 1.52
CA ALA A 352 32.02 -22.22 1.36
C ALA A 352 30.52 -21.95 1.38
N TRP A 353 29.72 -22.97 1.72
CA TRP A 353 28.27 -22.82 1.87
C TRP A 353 27.95 -21.96 3.09
N ASP A 354 26.92 -21.13 2.93
CA ASP A 354 26.39 -20.35 4.04
C ASP A 354 25.62 -21.24 5.05
N GLU A 355 25.21 -20.65 6.17
CA GLU A 355 24.48 -21.34 7.24
C GLU A 355 23.16 -21.90 6.74
N ASN A 356 22.44 -21.20 5.83
CA ASN A 356 21.16 -21.65 5.29
C ASN A 356 21.36 -22.89 4.41
N MET A 357 22.32 -22.88 3.51
CA MET A 357 22.66 -24.03 2.66
C MET A 357 23.03 -25.25 3.52
N SER A 358 23.86 -25.03 4.54
CA SER A 358 24.30 -26.09 5.45
C SER A 358 23.14 -26.67 6.26
N THR A 359 22.22 -25.82 6.69
CA THR A 359 21.02 -26.23 7.43
C THR A 359 20.06 -27.05 6.54
N VAL A 360 19.77 -26.55 5.33
CA VAL A 360 18.90 -27.27 4.39
C VAL A 360 19.51 -28.60 4.00
N TRP A 361 20.80 -28.65 3.71
CA TRP A 361 21.52 -29.88 3.41
C TRP A 361 21.42 -30.90 4.56
N GLY A 362 21.72 -30.46 5.80
CA GLY A 362 21.65 -31.34 6.97
C GLY A 362 20.25 -31.89 7.22
N ASN A 363 19.23 -31.08 7.00
CA ASN A 363 17.85 -31.52 7.13
C ASN A 363 17.47 -32.56 6.06
N LEU A 364 17.79 -32.28 4.79
CA LEU A 364 17.49 -33.18 3.68
C LEU A 364 18.25 -34.50 3.82
N GLN A 365 19.53 -34.46 4.18
CA GLN A 365 20.35 -35.64 4.38
C GLN A 365 19.85 -36.52 5.57
N ARG A 366 19.37 -35.88 6.63
CA ARG A 366 18.81 -36.59 7.79
C ARG A 366 17.49 -37.30 7.44
N ASP A 367 16.60 -36.60 6.71
CA ASP A 367 15.25 -37.09 6.47
C ASP A 367 15.19 -38.02 5.24
N TYR A 368 16.11 -37.88 4.28
CA TYR A 368 16.18 -38.65 3.03
C TYR A 368 17.59 -39.24 2.79
N PRO A 369 18.19 -39.98 3.70
CA PRO A 369 19.60 -40.40 3.63
C PRO A 369 19.94 -41.19 2.37
N ASP A 370 19.02 -42.01 1.85
CA ASP A 370 19.26 -42.87 0.66
C ASP A 370 19.53 -42.04 -0.60
N TYR A 371 19.03 -40.83 -0.67
CA TYR A 371 19.19 -39.91 -1.79
C TYR A 371 20.49 -39.08 -1.73
N PHE A 372 21.17 -39.10 -0.60
CA PHE A 372 22.41 -38.35 -0.36
C PHE A 372 23.60 -39.25 -0.04
N GLY A 373 23.50 -40.54 -0.34
CA GLY A 373 24.54 -41.54 -0.04
C GLY A 373 25.80 -41.43 -0.92
N SER A 374 25.73 -40.78 -2.08
CA SER A 374 26.85 -40.48 -2.95
C SER A 374 26.75 -39.08 -3.53
N ASP A 375 27.89 -38.48 -3.96
CA ASP A 375 27.90 -37.18 -4.62
C ASP A 375 27.08 -37.16 -5.91
N ALA A 376 27.03 -38.27 -6.65
CA ALA A 376 26.24 -38.38 -7.86
C ALA A 376 24.74 -38.33 -7.56
N SER A 377 24.26 -39.16 -6.61
CA SER A 377 22.84 -39.19 -6.23
C SER A 377 22.42 -37.87 -5.56
N ALA A 378 23.31 -37.28 -4.76
CA ALA A 378 23.04 -35.97 -4.14
C ALA A 378 22.88 -34.83 -5.18
N ARG A 379 23.68 -34.81 -6.24
CA ARG A 379 23.56 -33.86 -7.34
C ARG A 379 22.25 -34.04 -8.10
N GLU A 380 21.87 -35.28 -8.42
CA GLU A 380 20.59 -35.59 -9.08
C GLU A 380 19.42 -35.17 -8.20
N THR A 381 19.51 -35.46 -6.90
CA THR A 381 18.50 -35.06 -5.92
C THR A 381 18.37 -33.54 -5.83
N LEU A 382 19.48 -32.82 -5.70
CA LEU A 382 19.46 -31.36 -5.69
C LEU A 382 18.88 -30.77 -6.98
N LYS A 383 19.17 -31.39 -8.15
CA LYS A 383 18.59 -31.00 -9.44
C LYS A 383 17.08 -31.19 -9.46
N LEU A 384 16.61 -32.35 -8.97
CA LEU A 384 15.17 -32.66 -8.86
C LEU A 384 14.45 -31.64 -7.97
N LEU A 385 15.02 -31.34 -6.80
CA LEU A 385 14.46 -30.40 -5.84
C LEU A 385 14.51 -28.94 -6.34
N ALA A 386 15.59 -28.57 -7.02
CA ALA A 386 15.75 -27.25 -7.62
C ALA A 386 14.63 -26.98 -8.63
N ASN A 387 14.40 -27.92 -9.52
CA ASN A 387 13.40 -27.86 -10.59
C ASN A 387 13.41 -26.54 -11.41
N ILE A 388 14.60 -25.95 -11.57
CA ILE A 388 14.78 -24.68 -12.32
C ILE A 388 14.53 -24.91 -13.81
N ASP A 389 14.82 -26.10 -14.32
CA ASP A 389 14.58 -26.50 -15.72
C ASP A 389 13.10 -26.28 -16.09
N SER A 390 12.14 -26.56 -15.20
CA SER A 390 10.71 -26.34 -15.44
C SER A 390 10.37 -24.85 -15.53
N VAL A 391 11.01 -23.99 -14.74
CA VAL A 391 10.80 -22.54 -14.83
C VAL A 391 11.39 -22.00 -16.11
N GLN A 392 12.62 -22.43 -16.48
CA GLN A 392 13.27 -22.08 -17.73
C GLN A 392 12.43 -22.54 -18.94
N GLN A 393 11.86 -23.74 -18.88
CA GLN A 393 10.96 -24.23 -19.91
C GLN A 393 9.71 -23.37 -20.03
N GLY A 394 9.10 -22.94 -18.92
CA GLY A 394 7.96 -22.00 -18.93
C GLY A 394 8.31 -20.67 -19.58
N VAL A 395 9.48 -20.11 -19.26
CA VAL A 395 10.00 -18.88 -19.87
C VAL A 395 10.27 -19.09 -21.38
N GLU A 396 10.84 -20.24 -21.75
CA GLU A 396 11.13 -20.56 -23.17
C GLU A 396 9.85 -20.77 -23.98
N ILE A 397 8.83 -21.43 -23.43
CA ILE A 397 7.52 -21.54 -24.08
C ILE A 397 6.91 -20.16 -24.31
N ALA A 398 6.97 -19.29 -23.29
CA ALA A 398 6.49 -17.93 -23.43
C ALA A 398 7.29 -17.16 -24.49
N ARG A 399 8.62 -17.35 -24.54
CA ARG A 399 9.51 -16.75 -25.54
C ARG A 399 9.18 -17.21 -26.95
N GLN A 400 9.01 -18.51 -27.17
CA GLN A 400 8.64 -19.09 -28.46
C GLN A 400 7.25 -18.64 -28.91
N SER A 401 6.36 -18.43 -27.97
CA SER A 401 5.02 -17.91 -28.21
C SER A 401 4.95 -16.37 -28.27
N ARG A 402 6.11 -15.68 -28.14
CA ARG A 402 6.20 -14.23 -28.05
C ARG A 402 5.39 -13.50 -29.10
N ASP A 403 5.65 -13.82 -30.37
CA ASP A 403 5.00 -13.14 -31.48
C ASP A 403 3.49 -13.41 -31.45
N ALA A 404 3.09 -14.62 -31.09
CA ALA A 404 1.68 -14.96 -30.90
C ALA A 404 1.06 -14.21 -29.69
N ILE A 405 1.76 -14.10 -28.56
CA ILE A 405 1.30 -13.37 -27.37
C ILE A 405 1.12 -11.88 -27.70
N VAL A 406 2.12 -11.27 -28.32
CA VAL A 406 2.11 -9.84 -28.68
C VAL A 406 1.05 -9.58 -29.73
N GLU A 407 0.97 -10.41 -30.79
CA GLU A 407 -0.01 -10.27 -31.84
C GLU A 407 -1.43 -10.54 -31.36
N ASN A 408 -1.64 -11.54 -30.52
CA ASN A 408 -2.94 -11.79 -29.91
C ASN A 408 -3.36 -10.60 -29.01
N LYS A 409 -2.45 -10.03 -28.22
CA LYS A 409 -2.73 -8.84 -27.41
C LYS A 409 -3.11 -7.65 -28.29
N ARG A 410 -2.42 -7.46 -29.40
CA ARG A 410 -2.72 -6.45 -30.42
C ARG A 410 -4.05 -6.71 -31.12
N ALA A 411 -4.27 -7.94 -31.61
CA ALA A 411 -5.50 -8.34 -32.26
C ALA A 411 -6.72 -8.21 -31.31
N ASP A 412 -6.60 -8.63 -30.09
CA ASP A 412 -7.64 -8.50 -29.07
C ASP A 412 -7.96 -7.04 -28.77
N TYR A 413 -6.94 -6.21 -28.62
CA TYR A 413 -7.13 -4.77 -28.42
C TYR A 413 -7.84 -4.13 -29.62
N LEU A 414 -7.36 -4.40 -30.83
CA LEU A 414 -7.97 -3.89 -32.06
C LEU A 414 -9.40 -4.41 -32.22
N SER A 415 -9.63 -5.71 -31.99
CA SER A 415 -10.95 -6.31 -32.06
C SER A 415 -11.92 -5.79 -30.99
N ALA A 416 -11.43 -5.50 -29.78
CA ALA A 416 -12.21 -4.87 -28.72
C ALA A 416 -12.57 -3.43 -29.10
N GLN A 417 -11.62 -2.66 -29.66
CA GLN A 417 -11.89 -1.31 -30.16
C GLN A 417 -12.86 -1.34 -31.35
N ALA A 418 -12.66 -2.25 -32.30
CA ALA A 418 -13.54 -2.41 -33.44
C ALA A 418 -14.97 -2.77 -33.03
N ARG A 419 -15.12 -3.71 -32.05
CA ARG A 419 -16.42 -4.07 -31.47
C ARG A 419 -17.06 -2.89 -30.74
N ALA A 420 -16.29 -2.14 -29.95
CA ALA A 420 -16.79 -0.96 -29.25
C ALA A 420 -17.27 0.12 -30.23
N VAL A 421 -16.51 0.39 -31.29
CA VAL A 421 -16.89 1.32 -32.36
C VAL A 421 -18.13 0.82 -33.12
N GLN A 422 -18.17 -0.46 -33.44
CA GLN A 422 -19.31 -1.07 -34.15
C GLN A 422 -20.57 -1.05 -33.30
N GLU A 423 -20.46 -1.38 -32.01
CA GLU A 423 -21.61 -1.33 -31.09
C GLU A 423 -22.08 0.11 -30.85
N PHE A 424 -21.13 1.05 -30.72
CA PHE A 424 -21.45 2.47 -30.67
C PHE A 424 -22.15 2.94 -31.96
N GLY A 425 -21.61 2.56 -33.13
CA GLY A 425 -22.23 2.85 -34.42
C GLY A 425 -23.66 2.29 -34.54
N ARG A 426 -23.87 1.03 -34.11
CA ARG A 426 -25.20 0.40 -34.11
C ARG A 426 -26.19 1.09 -33.16
N ARG A 427 -25.72 1.50 -31.95
CA ARG A 427 -26.59 2.24 -31.00
C ARG A 427 -26.99 3.60 -31.56
N LEU A 428 -26.03 4.30 -32.17
CA LEU A 428 -26.32 5.57 -32.84
C LEU A 428 -27.25 5.38 -34.04
N ALA A 429 -27.01 4.37 -34.90
CA ALA A 429 -27.86 4.07 -36.05
C ALA A 429 -29.29 3.78 -35.63
N LYS A 430 -29.51 2.96 -34.57
CA LYS A 430 -30.85 2.73 -33.97
C LYS A 430 -31.51 4.00 -33.48
N GLY A 431 -30.76 4.89 -32.84
CA GLY A 431 -31.27 6.19 -32.42
C GLY A 431 -31.70 7.08 -33.59
N VAL A 432 -30.89 7.08 -34.67
CA VAL A 432 -31.19 7.81 -35.91
C VAL A 432 -32.36 7.20 -36.65
N GLU A 433 -32.47 5.85 -36.71
CA GLU A 433 -33.64 5.15 -37.30
C GLU A 433 -34.95 5.53 -36.58
N ALA A 434 -34.91 5.57 -35.25
CA ALA A 434 -36.10 6.05 -34.49
C ALA A 434 -36.46 7.50 -34.83
N GLN A 435 -35.45 8.37 -35.04
CA GLN A 435 -35.68 9.74 -35.49
C GLN A 435 -36.25 9.82 -36.91
N VAL A 436 -35.77 8.95 -37.84
CA VAL A 436 -36.35 8.85 -39.19
C VAL A 436 -37.82 8.50 -39.17
N GLU A 437 -38.19 7.52 -38.33
CA GLU A 437 -39.61 7.13 -38.17
C GLU A 437 -40.45 8.27 -37.54
N VAL A 438 -39.92 8.96 -36.59
CA VAL A 438 -40.61 10.14 -35.98
C VAL A 438 -40.80 11.24 -37.07
N VAL A 439 -39.74 11.61 -37.79
CA VAL A 439 -39.83 12.61 -38.87
C VAL A 439 -40.76 12.19 -39.99
N ARG A 440 -40.80 10.90 -40.34
CA ARG A 440 -41.67 10.35 -41.39
C ARG A 440 -43.12 10.38 -40.97
N ASN A 441 -43.42 10.02 -39.75
CA ASN A 441 -44.82 9.78 -39.26
C ASN A 441 -45.44 10.98 -38.51
N THR A 442 -44.73 12.07 -38.32
CA THR A 442 -45.17 13.13 -37.39
C THR A 442 -46.09 14.16 -38.03
N ASN A 443 -47.29 14.26 -37.50
CA ASN A 443 -48.17 15.43 -37.56
C ASN A 443 -47.68 16.46 -36.53
N MET A 444 -47.70 17.75 -36.86
CA MET A 444 -47.17 18.82 -35.96
C MET A 444 -47.73 18.77 -34.53
N SER A 445 -49.02 18.39 -34.36
CA SER A 445 -49.66 18.27 -33.06
C SER A 445 -49.08 17.13 -32.18
N GLN A 446 -48.67 16.03 -32.79
CA GLN A 446 -48.08 14.91 -32.06
C GLN A 446 -46.66 15.20 -31.57
N VAL A 447 -45.94 16.02 -32.30
CA VAL A 447 -44.58 16.44 -31.88
C VAL A 447 -44.63 17.41 -30.71
N GLU A 448 -45.60 18.31 -30.74
CA GLU A 448 -45.83 19.24 -29.61
C GLU A 448 -46.20 18.49 -28.32
N GLU A 449 -47.06 17.44 -28.42
CA GLU A 449 -47.39 16.55 -27.29
C GLU A 449 -46.16 15.76 -26.80
N GLN A 450 -45.34 15.21 -27.72
CA GLN A 450 -44.10 14.51 -27.36
C GLN A 450 -43.10 15.44 -26.73
N LYS A 451 -42.96 16.68 -27.25
CA LYS A 451 -42.10 17.70 -26.69
C LYS A 451 -42.50 18.00 -25.23
N GLN A 452 -43.79 18.26 -25.00
CA GLN A 452 -44.31 18.54 -23.65
C GLN A 452 -44.14 17.34 -22.71
N SER A 453 -44.27 16.11 -23.20
CA SER A 453 -44.05 14.89 -22.42
C SER A 453 -42.57 14.78 -21.99
N VAL A 454 -41.63 14.95 -22.93
CA VAL A 454 -40.20 14.89 -22.63
C VAL A 454 -39.74 16.04 -21.75
N GLU A 455 -40.26 17.28 -21.95
CA GLU A 455 -39.98 18.42 -21.08
C GLU A 455 -40.44 18.17 -19.65
N THR A 456 -41.64 17.55 -19.50
CA THR A 456 -42.19 17.18 -18.18
C THR A 456 -41.31 16.11 -17.50
N LEU A 457 -40.88 15.10 -18.26
CA LEU A 457 -40.01 14.03 -17.79
C LEU A 457 -38.63 14.54 -17.39
N LEU A 458 -38.06 15.46 -18.18
CA LEU A 458 -36.79 16.13 -17.87
C LEU A 458 -36.88 16.97 -16.60
N ARG A 459 -37.98 17.74 -16.46
CA ARG A 459 -38.17 18.60 -15.28
C ARG A 459 -38.41 17.74 -14.04
N ASN A 460 -39.38 16.84 -14.06
CA ASN A 460 -39.74 16.04 -12.89
C ASN A 460 -38.64 15.07 -12.49
N GLY A 461 -38.04 14.38 -13.47
CA GLY A 461 -36.92 13.48 -13.23
C GLY A 461 -35.62 14.22 -12.83
N GLY A 462 -35.37 15.39 -13.45
CA GLY A 462 -34.23 16.24 -13.12
C GLY A 462 -34.31 16.78 -11.70
N ASP A 463 -35.46 17.38 -11.35
CA ASP A 463 -35.67 17.91 -10.00
C ASP A 463 -35.62 16.81 -8.94
N ALA A 464 -36.24 15.62 -9.21
CA ALA A 464 -36.17 14.49 -8.29
C ALA A 464 -34.75 13.99 -8.05
N VAL A 465 -33.96 13.86 -9.12
CA VAL A 465 -32.55 13.42 -9.03
C VAL A 465 -31.71 14.43 -8.27
N ASP A 466 -31.79 15.70 -8.63
CA ASP A 466 -30.96 16.76 -8.01
C ASP A 466 -31.35 16.94 -6.54
N ASN A 467 -32.63 16.99 -6.21
CA ASN A 467 -33.13 17.12 -4.83
C ASN A 467 -32.72 15.90 -3.97
N ALA A 468 -32.89 14.69 -4.48
CA ALA A 468 -32.49 13.47 -3.77
C ALA A 468 -30.99 13.39 -3.56
N PHE A 469 -30.21 13.86 -4.53
CA PHE A 469 -28.75 13.93 -4.40
C PHE A 469 -28.32 14.97 -3.36
N GLU A 470 -28.91 16.17 -3.40
CA GLU A 470 -28.65 17.25 -2.43
C GLU A 470 -29.06 16.81 -1.02
N GLU A 471 -30.24 16.23 -0.84
CA GLU A 471 -30.70 15.70 0.44
C GLU A 471 -29.76 14.60 0.97
N SER A 472 -29.36 13.66 0.11
CA SER A 472 -28.41 12.61 0.47
C SER A 472 -27.05 13.17 0.86
N LEU A 473 -26.61 14.26 0.19
CA LEU A 473 -25.36 14.94 0.48
C LEU A 473 -25.42 15.72 1.79
N ASP A 474 -26.55 16.33 2.10
CA ASP A 474 -26.76 17.02 3.38
C ASP A 474 -26.82 16.04 4.54
N ASN A 475 -27.47 14.89 4.37
CA ASN A 475 -27.46 13.80 5.34
C ASN A 475 -26.05 13.27 5.56
N PHE A 476 -25.29 13.06 4.49
CA PHE A 476 -23.87 12.67 4.57
C PHE A 476 -23.04 13.67 5.36
N LYS A 477 -23.22 14.99 5.12
CA LYS A 477 -22.51 16.05 5.88
C LYS A 477 -22.87 16.00 7.36
N ALA A 478 -24.15 15.87 7.67
CA ALA A 478 -24.64 15.84 9.05
C ALA A 478 -24.11 14.61 9.80
N GLU A 479 -24.19 13.43 9.20
CA GLU A 479 -23.74 12.17 9.77
C GLU A 479 -22.21 12.15 9.96
N LEU A 480 -21.46 12.63 8.95
CA LEU A 480 -20.01 12.75 9.04
C LEU A 480 -19.59 13.73 10.15
N LEU A 481 -20.26 14.89 10.25
CA LEU A 481 -19.99 15.88 11.28
C LEU A 481 -20.25 15.31 12.68
N ASP A 482 -21.39 14.63 12.87
CA ASP A 482 -21.75 14.00 14.15
C ASP A 482 -20.75 12.91 14.53
N THR A 483 -20.38 12.05 13.56
CA THR A 483 -19.39 10.99 13.78
C THR A 483 -18.05 11.56 14.21
N VAL A 484 -17.53 12.58 13.51
CA VAL A 484 -16.25 13.21 13.82
C VAL A 484 -16.31 13.92 15.20
N GLN A 485 -17.39 14.63 15.47
CA GLN A 485 -17.57 15.31 16.76
C GLN A 485 -17.68 14.35 17.94
N SER A 486 -18.41 13.23 17.75
CA SER A 486 -18.54 12.19 18.78
C SER A 486 -17.19 11.55 19.10
N LYS A 487 -16.42 11.20 18.07
CA LYS A 487 -15.08 10.63 18.24
C LYS A 487 -14.10 11.62 18.85
N ALA A 488 -14.11 12.87 18.40
CA ALA A 488 -13.32 13.93 19.00
C ALA A 488 -13.66 14.14 20.47
N LYS A 489 -14.94 14.12 20.85
CA LYS A 489 -15.38 14.22 22.24
C LYS A 489 -14.78 13.11 23.10
N ASN A 490 -14.69 11.90 22.59
CA ASN A 490 -14.09 10.78 23.30
C ASN A 490 -12.59 10.99 23.51
N LEU A 491 -11.87 11.47 22.48
CA LEU A 491 -10.45 11.79 22.59
C LEU A 491 -10.18 12.91 23.59
N PHE A 492 -10.96 14.00 23.55
CA PHE A 492 -10.87 15.09 24.53
C PHE A 492 -11.18 14.62 25.96
N SER A 493 -12.14 13.70 26.12
CA SER A 493 -12.51 13.15 27.43
C SER A 493 -11.42 12.22 27.96
N GLY A 494 -10.83 11.39 27.11
CA GLY A 494 -9.69 10.53 27.43
C GLY A 494 -8.50 11.35 27.91
N PHE A 495 -8.13 12.38 27.16
CA PHE A 495 -7.06 13.30 27.53
C PHE A 495 -7.30 13.96 28.90
N ARG A 496 -8.52 14.45 29.15
CA ARG A 496 -8.86 15.08 30.43
C ARG A 496 -8.72 14.13 31.61
N ASN A 497 -9.13 12.87 31.45
CA ASN A 497 -9.03 11.86 32.53
C ASN A 497 -7.58 11.48 32.80
N GLU A 498 -6.77 11.35 31.77
CA GLU A 498 -5.36 11.02 31.90
C GLU A 498 -4.53 12.15 32.54
N ASN A 499 -4.85 13.40 32.20
CA ASN A 499 -4.12 14.55 32.76
C ASN A 499 -4.45 14.83 34.22
N ARG A 500 -5.68 14.58 34.71
CA ARG A 500 -6.02 14.68 36.13
C ARG A 500 -5.14 13.79 37.01
N ASN A 501 -4.70 12.65 36.49
CA ASN A 501 -3.84 11.71 37.20
C ASN A 501 -2.34 12.04 37.06
N SER A 502 -1.98 13.13 36.40
CA SER A 502 -0.58 13.53 36.16
C SER A 502 -0.02 14.47 37.22
N VAL A 503 -0.88 14.99 38.06
CA VAL A 503 -0.47 15.83 39.19
C VAL A 503 -0.16 14.91 40.39
N GLU A 504 1.06 14.94 40.87
CA GLU A 504 1.53 14.15 42.01
C GLU A 504 1.88 15.10 43.15
N THR A 505 1.41 14.80 44.36
CA THR A 505 1.88 15.46 45.57
C THR A 505 3.06 14.65 46.13
N LYS A 506 4.21 15.28 46.25
CA LYS A 506 5.41 14.67 46.84
C LYS A 506 5.79 15.41 48.12
N THR A 507 6.17 14.66 49.12
CA THR A 507 6.74 15.20 50.33
C THR A 507 8.24 15.44 50.11
N GLU A 508 8.64 16.69 50.09
CA GLU A 508 10.07 17.07 50.02
C GLU A 508 10.54 17.49 51.42
N THR A 509 11.68 16.99 51.84
CA THR A 509 12.34 17.45 53.07
C THR A 509 13.15 18.69 52.72
N ARG A 510 12.84 19.79 53.35
CA ARG A 510 13.59 21.05 53.21
C ARG A 510 14.25 21.40 54.54
N THR A 511 15.45 21.93 54.42
CA THR A 511 16.21 22.39 55.57
C THR A 511 15.95 23.89 55.78
N GLY A 512 15.24 24.21 56.84
CA GLY A 512 15.01 25.59 57.27
C GLY A 512 16.08 26.03 58.27
N ARG A 513 16.33 27.33 58.33
CA ARG A 513 17.23 27.92 59.32
C ARG A 513 16.41 28.75 60.28
N ARG A 514 16.42 28.38 61.53
CA ARG A 514 15.78 29.11 62.61
C ARG A 514 16.82 29.76 63.53
N LYS A 515 16.61 31.02 63.86
CA LYS A 515 17.44 31.67 64.90
C LYS A 515 17.31 30.94 66.22
N GLN A 516 18.44 30.48 66.77
CA GLN A 516 18.46 29.93 68.12
C GLN A 516 18.06 31.02 69.12
N GLY A 517 17.00 30.76 69.85
CA GLY A 517 16.54 31.63 70.91
C GLY A 517 17.29 31.32 72.24
N GLY A 518 17.36 32.30 73.17
CA GLY A 518 18.01 32.15 74.45
C GLY A 518 19.43 32.69 74.44
N ILE A 519 20.06 32.68 75.69
CA ILE A 519 21.38 33.26 75.93
C ILE A 519 22.46 32.67 75.08
N VAL A 520 22.37 31.38 74.74
CA VAL A 520 23.32 30.65 73.86
C VAL A 520 23.22 31.11 72.39
N GLY A 521 22.03 31.42 71.89
CA GLY A 521 21.81 31.96 70.59
C GLY A 521 22.30 33.38 70.41
N TRP A 522 22.23 34.19 71.50
CA TRP A 522 22.73 35.57 71.52
C TRP A 522 24.26 35.62 71.44
N VAL A 523 24.95 34.74 72.19
CA VAL A 523 26.44 34.67 72.20
C VAL A 523 26.97 34.18 70.86
N LYS A 524 26.36 33.18 70.24
CA LYS A 524 26.74 32.68 68.89
C LYS A 524 26.45 33.71 67.80
N GLY A 525 25.42 34.56 67.95
CA GLY A 525 25.09 35.62 66.97
C GLY A 525 26.13 36.73 66.89
N LEU A 526 26.94 36.95 67.96
CA LEU A 526 28.05 37.89 67.98
C LEU A 526 29.29 37.42 67.17
N PHE A 527 29.38 36.12 66.90
CA PHE A 527 30.50 35.49 66.13
C PHE A 527 30.05 34.92 64.77
N GLY A 528 28.91 35.35 64.24
CA GLY A 528 28.45 34.96 62.89
C GLY A 528 27.80 33.58 62.81
N GLY A 529 27.50 32.90 63.92
CA GLY A 529 26.81 31.59 63.95
C GLY A 529 25.68 31.61 64.99
N GLY A 530 24.47 31.47 64.59
CA GLY A 530 23.30 31.50 65.50
C GLY A 530 22.04 30.93 64.87
N TYR A 531 22.22 30.09 63.85
CA TYR A 531 21.13 29.44 63.20
C TYR A 531 21.21 27.93 63.43
N GLU A 532 20.06 27.35 63.71
CA GLU A 532 19.89 25.90 63.79
C GLU A 532 19.16 25.46 62.52
N GLU A 533 19.74 24.48 61.87
CA GLU A 533 19.09 23.87 60.70
C GLU A 533 18.12 22.80 61.20
N TYR A 534 16.92 22.84 60.72
CA TYR A 534 15.91 21.83 60.99
C TYR A 534 15.27 21.38 59.68
N ASP A 535 15.07 20.12 59.59
CA ASP A 535 14.38 19.55 58.45
C ASP A 535 12.89 19.55 58.70
N TYR A 536 12.15 20.07 57.75
CA TYR A 536 10.70 19.99 57.74
C TYR A 536 10.25 19.41 56.42
N THR A 537 9.16 18.71 56.47
CA THR A 537 8.54 18.14 55.29
C THR A 537 7.48 19.09 54.77
N GLU A 538 7.56 19.40 53.52
CA GLU A 538 6.57 20.20 52.81
C GLU A 538 5.96 19.34 51.67
N GLU A 539 4.66 19.32 51.59
CA GLU A 539 3.99 18.70 50.46
C GLU A 539 4.10 19.65 49.27
N VAL A 540 4.73 19.20 48.21
CA VAL A 540 4.93 19.96 46.98
C VAL A 540 4.20 19.27 45.86
N THR A 541 3.27 19.97 45.25
CA THR A 541 2.61 19.51 44.04
C THR A 541 3.57 19.57 42.88
N THR A 542 3.64 18.48 42.11
CA THR A 542 4.53 18.37 40.98
C THR A 542 3.78 17.83 39.75
N ILE A 543 4.15 18.31 38.57
CA ILE A 543 3.65 17.79 37.29
C ILE A 543 4.78 17.63 36.27
N ARG A 544 4.73 16.56 35.54
CA ARG A 544 5.65 16.34 34.40
C ARG A 544 5.13 17.08 33.18
N ALA A 545 5.45 18.37 33.08
CA ALA A 545 4.95 19.23 31.99
C ALA A 545 5.29 18.72 30.61
N GLY A 546 6.49 18.15 30.41
CA GLY A 546 6.87 17.55 29.15
C GLY A 546 6.00 16.36 28.73
N ALA A 547 5.53 15.55 29.68
CA ALA A 547 4.60 14.45 29.41
C ALA A 547 3.21 14.96 29.04
N VAL A 548 2.74 16.03 29.70
CA VAL A 548 1.45 16.66 29.36
C VAL A 548 1.53 17.31 27.96
N THR A 549 2.60 18.06 27.69
CA THR A 549 2.83 18.66 26.37
C THR A 549 2.90 17.61 25.26
N ALA A 550 3.56 16.47 25.49
CA ALA A 550 3.60 15.37 24.52
C ALA A 550 2.19 14.83 24.26
N ARG A 551 1.38 14.59 25.30
CA ARG A 551 -0.01 14.12 25.13
C ARG A 551 -0.91 15.13 24.41
N VAL A 552 -0.68 16.44 24.59
CA VAL A 552 -1.39 17.47 23.81
C VAL A 552 -1.12 17.29 22.31
N ASN A 553 0.15 17.07 21.94
CA ASN A 553 0.51 16.84 20.55
C ASN A 553 -0.03 15.51 20.01
N ASP A 554 -0.03 14.45 20.85
CA ASP A 554 -0.64 13.16 20.51
C ASP A 554 -2.13 13.32 20.21
N LEU A 555 -2.85 14.06 21.04
CA LEU A 555 -4.26 14.34 20.82
C LEU A 555 -4.53 15.05 19.48
N VAL A 556 -3.69 16.01 19.08
CA VAL A 556 -3.84 16.70 17.80
C VAL A 556 -3.68 15.70 16.64
N ASN A 557 -2.70 14.80 16.71
CA ASN A 557 -2.50 13.78 15.71
C ASN A 557 -3.65 12.76 15.68
N ASP A 558 -4.12 12.32 16.83
CA ASP A 558 -5.26 11.40 16.94
C ASP A 558 -6.54 12.01 16.35
N LEU A 559 -6.77 13.31 16.58
CA LEU A 559 -7.89 14.04 15.98
C LEU A 559 -7.79 14.06 14.45
N GLN A 560 -6.59 14.28 13.92
CA GLN A 560 -6.32 14.25 12.48
C GLN A 560 -6.61 12.86 11.90
N GLU A 561 -6.09 11.82 12.52
CA GLU A 561 -6.28 10.44 12.05
C GLU A 561 -7.75 9.99 12.12
N GLU A 562 -8.46 10.34 13.20
CA GLU A 562 -9.88 9.99 13.32
C GLU A 562 -10.73 10.70 12.27
N LEU A 563 -10.41 11.95 11.94
CA LEU A 563 -11.08 12.65 10.86
C LEU A 563 -10.88 11.93 9.53
N ASP A 564 -9.63 11.61 9.18
CA ASP A 564 -9.29 10.94 7.93
C ASP A 564 -9.95 9.55 7.81
N ARG A 565 -10.03 8.80 8.92
CA ARG A 565 -10.73 7.52 8.96
C ARG A 565 -12.24 7.69 8.80
N ALA A 566 -12.83 8.63 9.53
CA ALA A 566 -14.26 8.90 9.48
C ALA A 566 -14.70 9.29 8.06
N VAL A 567 -13.94 10.16 7.40
CA VAL A 567 -14.26 10.61 6.03
C VAL A 567 -14.19 9.47 5.02
N ARG A 568 -13.15 8.62 5.10
CA ARG A 568 -13.01 7.46 4.19
C ARG A 568 -14.12 6.45 4.41
N SER A 569 -14.48 6.14 5.66
CA SER A 569 -15.59 5.24 5.98
C SER A 569 -16.92 5.79 5.48
N ALA A 570 -17.22 7.04 5.84
CA ALA A 570 -18.46 7.69 5.45
C ALA A 570 -18.62 7.80 3.93
N LYS A 571 -17.55 8.10 3.18
CA LYS A 571 -17.56 8.14 1.71
C LYS A 571 -17.95 6.78 1.12
N ASN A 572 -17.41 5.69 1.67
CA ASN A 572 -17.70 4.34 1.19
C ASN A 572 -19.13 3.91 1.50
N GLU A 573 -19.64 4.24 2.68
CA GLU A 573 -21.01 3.94 3.10
C GLU A 573 -22.03 4.77 2.29
N TRP A 574 -21.77 6.07 2.15
CA TRP A 574 -22.62 6.99 1.40
C TRP A 574 -22.81 6.59 -0.05
N LYS A 575 -21.77 6.03 -0.69
CA LYS A 575 -21.85 5.57 -2.09
C LYS A 575 -23.01 4.61 -2.34
N GLY A 576 -23.29 3.70 -1.39
CA GLY A 576 -24.41 2.76 -1.49
C GLY A 576 -25.75 3.39 -1.16
N VAL A 577 -25.77 4.35 -0.23
CA VAL A 577 -27.00 5.04 0.22
C VAL A 577 -27.50 5.97 -0.88
N VAL A 578 -26.65 6.86 -1.40
CA VAL A 578 -27.01 7.82 -2.43
C VAL A 578 -27.53 7.14 -3.71
N GLN A 579 -26.91 6.01 -4.10
CA GLN A 579 -27.39 5.28 -5.29
C GLN A 579 -28.84 4.76 -5.11
N ARG A 580 -29.16 4.22 -3.94
CA ARG A 580 -30.54 3.72 -3.66
C ARG A 580 -31.54 4.86 -3.55
N GLN A 581 -31.21 5.92 -2.84
CA GLN A 581 -32.09 7.07 -2.64
C GLN A 581 -32.42 7.76 -3.96
N VAL A 582 -31.41 8.13 -4.74
CA VAL A 582 -31.62 8.79 -6.04
C VAL A 582 -32.35 7.88 -7.03
N ALA A 583 -32.07 6.56 -7.03
CA ALA A 583 -32.82 5.61 -7.87
C ALA A 583 -34.28 5.49 -7.47
N SER A 584 -34.58 5.50 -6.18
CA SER A 584 -35.97 5.45 -5.66
C SER A 584 -36.76 6.70 -6.06
N GLU A 585 -36.18 7.89 -5.88
CA GLU A 585 -36.83 9.15 -6.22
C GLU A 585 -37.02 9.30 -7.74
N LEU A 586 -36.01 8.89 -8.53
CA LEU A 586 -36.15 8.83 -9.99
C LEU A 586 -37.28 7.90 -10.40
N GLN A 587 -37.36 6.72 -9.80
CA GLN A 587 -38.49 5.77 -10.06
C GLN A 587 -39.84 6.37 -9.70
N GLY A 588 -39.92 7.08 -8.58
CA GLY A 588 -41.15 7.78 -8.17
C GLY A 588 -41.58 8.90 -9.11
N ALA A 589 -40.59 9.65 -9.65
CA ALA A 589 -40.84 10.81 -10.50
C ALA A 589 -41.19 10.47 -11.95
N VAL A 590 -40.61 9.40 -12.51
CA VAL A 590 -40.70 9.05 -13.93
C VAL A 590 -41.32 7.67 -14.19
N GLY A 591 -41.70 6.93 -13.15
CA GLY A 591 -42.39 5.64 -13.24
C GLY A 591 -41.61 4.57 -14.00
N ASP A 592 -42.26 3.88 -14.93
CA ASP A 592 -41.70 2.77 -15.69
C ASP A 592 -40.51 3.19 -16.61
N ASP A 593 -40.43 4.46 -16.95
CA ASP A 593 -39.34 5.00 -17.76
C ASP A 593 -37.99 5.10 -17.01
N ALA A 594 -38.01 4.97 -15.68
CA ALA A 594 -36.79 5.05 -14.85
C ALA A 594 -35.72 4.06 -15.25
N GLY A 595 -36.10 2.86 -15.71
CA GLY A 595 -35.18 1.78 -16.04
C GLY A 595 -34.10 2.15 -17.08
N GLN A 596 -34.47 2.97 -18.06
CA GLN A 596 -33.56 3.43 -19.12
C GLN A 596 -32.45 4.38 -18.60
N PHE A 597 -32.68 5.03 -17.46
CA PHE A 597 -31.74 5.99 -16.85
C PHE A 597 -30.83 5.37 -15.80
N PHE A 598 -31.11 4.17 -15.27
CA PHE A 598 -30.34 3.58 -14.17
C PHE A 598 -28.88 3.35 -14.51
N ALA A 599 -28.55 2.97 -15.75
CA ALA A 599 -27.15 2.79 -16.16
C ALA A 599 -26.40 4.13 -16.18
N MET A 600 -27.04 5.20 -16.67
CA MET A 600 -26.47 6.55 -16.68
C MET A 600 -26.38 7.12 -15.28
N LEU A 601 -27.39 6.93 -14.44
CA LEU A 601 -27.39 7.28 -13.03
C LEU A 601 -26.20 6.64 -12.29
N LYS A 602 -26.02 5.34 -12.44
CA LYS A 602 -24.90 4.63 -11.82
C LYS A 602 -23.55 5.17 -12.26
N ARG A 603 -23.39 5.53 -13.54
CA ARG A 603 -22.17 6.12 -14.09
C ARG A 603 -21.95 7.56 -13.56
N ALA A 604 -22.99 8.38 -13.56
CA ALA A 604 -22.94 9.75 -13.08
C ALA A 604 -22.60 9.80 -11.59
N LEU A 605 -23.24 8.99 -10.76
CA LEU A 605 -22.95 8.88 -9.33
C LEU A 605 -21.52 8.38 -9.06
N ARG A 606 -21.06 7.36 -9.80
CA ARG A 606 -19.65 6.92 -9.69
C ARG A 606 -18.69 8.05 -10.02
N SER A 607 -18.96 8.82 -11.07
CA SER A 607 -18.11 9.97 -11.44
C SER A 607 -18.12 11.02 -10.33
N SER A 608 -19.28 11.41 -9.81
CA SER A 608 -19.38 12.42 -8.73
C SER A 608 -18.68 11.97 -7.45
N VAL A 609 -18.90 10.72 -7.01
CA VAL A 609 -18.28 10.18 -5.79
C VAL A 609 -16.75 9.97 -5.95
N ASN A 610 -16.30 9.51 -7.12
CA ASN A 610 -14.87 9.29 -7.34
C ASN A 610 -14.11 10.62 -7.48
N ASN A 611 -14.73 11.64 -8.07
CA ASN A 611 -14.16 12.97 -8.22
C ASN A 611 -14.25 13.81 -6.94
N MET A 612 -14.89 13.31 -5.89
CA MET A 612 -14.92 13.95 -4.59
C MET A 612 -13.50 14.09 -4.06
N GLN A 613 -12.97 15.29 -4.13
CA GLN A 613 -11.66 15.60 -3.60
C GLN A 613 -11.73 15.67 -2.07
N LEU A 614 -10.81 14.98 -1.43
CA LEU A 614 -10.57 15.11 0.00
C LEU A 614 -9.44 16.12 0.16
N PRO A 615 -9.73 17.38 0.51
CA PRO A 615 -8.68 18.36 0.73
C PRO A 615 -7.81 17.92 1.90
N ASP A 616 -6.52 18.21 1.85
CA ASP A 616 -5.64 17.98 2.99
C ASP A 616 -6.08 18.89 4.14
N MET A 617 -6.59 18.31 5.19
CA MET A 617 -6.87 19.03 6.41
C MET A 617 -5.70 18.85 7.38
N VAL A 618 -5.00 19.93 7.66
CA VAL A 618 -3.95 19.96 8.69
C VAL A 618 -4.48 20.72 9.89
N ILE A 619 -4.47 20.08 11.05
CA ILE A 619 -4.77 20.74 12.32
C ILE A 619 -3.47 21.39 12.81
N ASP A 620 -3.17 22.56 12.28
CA ASP A 620 -2.01 23.37 12.70
C ASP A 620 -2.45 24.32 13.80
N TYR A 621 -2.42 23.81 15.04
CA TYR A 621 -2.73 24.58 16.24
C TYR A 621 -1.74 24.20 17.33
N PRO A 622 -0.51 24.75 17.32
CA PRO A 622 0.55 24.38 18.26
C PRO A 622 0.25 24.93 19.66
N PHE A 623 0.59 24.14 20.68
CA PHE A 623 0.50 24.58 22.07
C PHE A 623 1.64 25.56 22.39
N SER A 624 1.35 26.87 22.38
CA SER A 624 2.35 27.94 22.57
C SER A 624 2.96 27.95 23.97
N ASN A 625 2.21 27.51 25.00
CA ASN A 625 2.66 27.44 26.39
C ASN A 625 3.28 26.08 26.76
N ALA A 626 3.77 25.34 25.76
CA ALA A 626 4.44 24.07 25.96
C ALA A 626 5.63 24.21 26.90
N LYS A 627 5.71 23.34 27.90
CA LYS A 627 6.83 23.29 28.85
C LYS A 627 7.44 21.91 28.92
N SER A 628 8.72 21.86 29.21
CA SER A 628 9.49 20.61 29.38
C SER A 628 9.87 20.39 30.82
N GLY A 629 10.19 19.15 31.19
CA GLY A 629 10.66 18.80 32.54
C GLY A 629 9.53 18.66 33.56
N VAL A 630 9.88 18.83 34.82
CA VAL A 630 8.97 18.73 35.97
C VAL A 630 8.79 20.12 36.56
N LEU A 631 7.57 20.59 36.66
CA LEU A 631 7.19 21.81 37.35
C LEU A 631 6.86 21.47 38.80
N LYS A 632 7.21 22.36 39.73
CA LYS A 632 7.02 22.20 41.17
C LYS A 632 6.40 23.46 41.75
N GLY A 633 5.52 23.26 42.73
CA GLY A 633 4.79 24.31 43.44
C GLY A 633 3.36 24.48 42.93
N ASP A 634 2.44 24.68 43.84
CA ASP A 634 1.00 24.72 43.58
C ASP A 634 0.64 25.77 42.52
N ASP A 635 1.09 27.01 42.70
CA ASP A 635 0.80 28.10 41.75
C ASP A 635 1.32 27.83 40.36
N VAL A 636 2.51 27.21 40.23
CA VAL A 636 3.15 26.93 38.94
C VAL A 636 2.45 25.78 38.22
N VAL A 637 2.08 24.77 38.99
CA VAL A 637 1.35 23.60 38.46
C VAL A 637 -0.07 24.00 38.05
N GLU A 638 -0.76 24.77 38.87
CA GLU A 638 -2.11 25.27 38.61
C GLU A 638 -2.12 26.18 37.37
N SER A 639 -1.17 27.14 37.30
CA SER A 639 -1.03 28.01 36.11
C SER A 639 -0.78 27.22 34.82
N PHE A 640 0.10 26.23 34.87
CA PHE A 640 0.37 25.40 33.69
C PHE A 640 -0.86 24.56 33.30
N MET A 641 -1.59 24.01 34.27
CA MET A 641 -2.81 23.25 34.01
C MET A 641 -3.93 24.13 33.47
N ALA A 642 -4.02 25.39 33.94
CA ALA A 642 -4.94 26.36 33.39
C ALA A 642 -4.61 26.73 31.93
N ASP A 643 -3.32 26.88 31.59
CA ASP A 643 -2.86 27.06 30.19
C ASP A 643 -3.25 25.87 29.32
N VAL A 644 -3.09 24.64 29.81
CA VAL A 644 -3.49 23.42 29.09
C VAL A 644 -5.00 23.37 28.92
N ASP A 645 -5.80 23.66 29.94
CA ASP A 645 -7.26 23.65 29.85
C ASP A 645 -7.79 24.76 28.92
N ALA A 646 -7.19 25.94 28.96
CA ALA A 646 -7.51 27.03 28.02
C ALA A 646 -7.22 26.58 26.57
N TYR A 647 -6.01 26.08 26.31
CA TYR A 647 -5.63 25.54 25.02
C TYR A 647 -6.57 24.45 24.52
N MET A 648 -6.98 23.53 25.41
CA MET A 648 -7.91 22.45 25.05
C MET A 648 -9.28 22.99 24.64
N GLY A 649 -9.73 24.06 25.27
CA GLY A 649 -10.95 24.78 24.87
C GLY A 649 -10.85 25.40 23.48
N GLU A 650 -9.73 26.04 23.23
CA GLU A 650 -9.43 26.68 21.94
C GLU A 650 -9.22 25.64 20.83
N LEU A 651 -8.43 24.60 21.08
CA LEU A 651 -8.22 23.48 20.17
C LEU A 651 -9.53 22.82 19.76
N ARG A 652 -10.42 22.58 20.73
CA ARG A 652 -11.74 21.98 20.47
C ARG A 652 -12.58 22.88 19.54
N THR A 653 -12.53 24.18 19.75
CA THR A 653 -13.25 25.13 18.90
C THR A 653 -12.63 25.18 17.50
N HIS A 654 -11.31 25.29 17.43
CA HIS A 654 -10.56 25.30 16.17
C HIS A 654 -10.81 24.00 15.36
N PHE A 655 -10.72 22.84 15.99
CA PHE A 655 -11.01 21.55 15.37
C PHE A 655 -12.43 21.49 14.79
N ARG A 656 -13.43 21.90 15.59
CA ARG A 656 -14.83 21.92 15.16
C ARG A 656 -15.02 22.80 13.93
N ASP A 657 -14.47 24.01 13.95
CA ASP A 657 -14.65 24.99 12.88
C ASP A 657 -13.91 24.57 11.61
N LYS A 658 -12.69 24.05 11.74
CA LYS A 658 -11.94 23.47 10.63
C LYS A 658 -12.63 22.25 10.04
N THR A 659 -13.13 21.35 10.88
CA THR A 659 -13.89 20.16 10.44
C THR A 659 -15.12 20.58 9.63
N LYS A 660 -15.86 21.58 10.06
CA LYS A 660 -17.02 22.07 9.32
C LYS A 660 -16.62 22.60 7.93
N VAL A 661 -15.61 23.43 7.86
CA VAL A 661 -15.11 23.98 6.58
C VAL A 661 -14.61 22.87 5.66
N PHE A 662 -13.93 21.88 6.22
CA PHE A 662 -13.44 20.73 5.48
C PHE A 662 -14.60 19.89 4.90
N ILE A 663 -15.60 19.55 5.72
CA ILE A 663 -16.77 18.75 5.30
C ILE A 663 -17.57 19.50 4.22
N ASP A 664 -17.74 20.83 4.37
CA ASP A 664 -18.37 21.67 3.36
C ASP A 664 -17.57 21.73 2.05
N GLY A 665 -16.25 21.66 2.14
CA GLY A 665 -15.34 21.57 0.98
C GLY A 665 -15.51 20.25 0.23
N VAL A 666 -15.57 19.14 0.97
CA VAL A 666 -15.79 17.79 0.43
C VAL A 666 -17.16 17.73 -0.28
N ALA A 667 -18.21 18.25 0.34
CA ALA A 667 -19.55 18.27 -0.22
C ALA A 667 -19.62 19.12 -1.50
N ARG A 668 -19.03 20.32 -1.49
CA ARG A 668 -18.96 21.18 -2.70
C ARG A 668 -18.24 20.49 -3.87
N SER A 669 -17.23 19.68 -3.60
CA SER A 669 -16.55 18.92 -4.66
C SER A 669 -17.44 17.84 -5.29
N ALA A 670 -18.36 17.26 -4.51
CA ALA A 670 -19.33 16.27 -4.98
C ALA A 670 -20.45 16.89 -5.83
N SER A 671 -20.90 18.11 -5.48
CA SER A 671 -22.00 18.82 -6.14
C SER A 671 -21.53 19.78 -7.24
N ALA A 672 -20.25 19.68 -7.68
CA ALA A 672 -19.68 20.61 -8.68
C ALA A 672 -20.42 20.63 -10.04
N ARG A 673 -21.22 19.60 -10.33
CA ARG A 673 -22.10 19.51 -11.51
C ARG A 673 -23.43 18.90 -11.09
N LYS A 674 -24.52 19.44 -11.63
CA LYS A 674 -25.86 18.85 -11.43
C LYS A 674 -25.88 17.43 -11.97
N LEU A 675 -26.40 16.51 -11.17
CA LEU A 675 -26.46 15.09 -11.54
C LEU A 675 -27.45 14.88 -12.69
N SER A 676 -28.54 15.63 -12.69
CA SER A 676 -29.55 15.65 -13.77
C SER A 676 -28.96 15.99 -15.14
N ASP A 677 -28.00 16.92 -15.21
CA ASP A 677 -27.36 17.31 -16.47
C ASP A 677 -26.56 16.17 -17.09
N LEU A 678 -25.95 15.31 -16.26
CA LEU A 678 -25.21 14.14 -16.71
C LEU A 678 -26.13 12.99 -17.16
N ILE A 679 -27.28 12.84 -16.51
CA ILE A 679 -28.22 11.75 -16.76
C ILE A 679 -29.08 12.05 -18.00
N PHE A 680 -29.57 13.28 -18.12
CA PHE A 680 -30.55 13.66 -19.13
C PHE A 680 -29.96 14.42 -20.32
N SER A 681 -28.61 14.49 -20.43
CA SER A 681 -27.92 15.21 -21.53
C SER A 681 -28.33 14.74 -22.92
N ASP A 682 -28.54 13.44 -23.09
CA ASP A 682 -28.91 12.86 -24.39
C ASP A 682 -30.39 13.18 -24.76
N LEU A 683 -31.30 13.22 -23.77
CA LEU A 683 -32.70 13.58 -23.98
C LEU A 683 -32.84 15.03 -24.41
N ARG A 684 -32.09 15.96 -23.82
CA ARG A 684 -32.07 17.37 -24.22
C ARG A 684 -31.63 17.55 -25.66
N ARG A 685 -30.59 16.83 -26.11
CA ARG A 685 -30.17 16.87 -27.51
C ARG A 685 -31.22 16.29 -28.46
N GLN A 686 -31.98 15.26 -28.04
CA GLN A 686 -33.04 14.72 -28.85
C GLN A 686 -34.16 15.74 -29.08
N LEU A 687 -34.54 16.53 -28.05
CA LEU A 687 -35.51 17.62 -28.15
C LEU A 687 -35.08 18.67 -29.18
N ASP A 688 -33.84 19.17 -29.05
CA ASP A 688 -33.30 20.18 -29.98
C ASP A 688 -33.28 19.68 -31.43
N THR A 689 -33.01 18.38 -31.62
CA THR A 689 -32.96 17.76 -32.93
C THR A 689 -34.38 17.64 -33.53
N LEU A 690 -35.41 17.30 -32.72
CA LEU A 690 -36.81 17.23 -33.16
C LEU A 690 -37.32 18.57 -33.66
N GLU A 691 -37.06 19.66 -32.94
CA GLU A 691 -37.45 21.01 -33.37
C GLU A 691 -36.86 21.44 -34.72
N ASN A 692 -35.57 21.12 -34.91
CA ASN A 692 -34.87 21.48 -36.14
C ASN A 692 -35.29 20.59 -37.35
N ASN A 693 -35.59 19.30 -37.09
CA ASN A 693 -35.95 18.34 -38.13
C ASN A 693 -37.30 18.60 -38.79
N ILE A 694 -38.20 19.26 -38.07
CA ILE A 694 -39.56 19.58 -38.57
C ILE A 694 -39.55 20.68 -39.60
N LYS A 695 -38.61 21.64 -39.50
CA LYS A 695 -38.52 22.81 -40.38
C LYS A 695 -38.08 22.46 -41.82
N ASP A 696 -37.45 21.32 -42.01
CA ASP A 696 -36.96 20.90 -43.34
C ASP A 696 -36.98 19.36 -43.52
N LYS A 697 -38.21 18.78 -43.43
CA LYS A 697 -38.49 17.34 -43.36
C LYS A 697 -37.77 16.49 -44.42
N GLN A 698 -37.78 16.92 -45.70
CA GLN A 698 -37.20 16.09 -46.78
C GLN A 698 -35.67 16.07 -46.75
N ARG A 699 -35.05 17.24 -46.51
CA ARG A 699 -33.61 17.39 -46.43
C ARG A 699 -33.04 16.68 -45.21
N THR A 700 -33.80 16.68 -44.14
CA THR A 700 -33.50 15.99 -42.91
C THR A 700 -33.53 14.47 -43.07
N LEU A 701 -34.57 13.93 -43.72
CA LEU A 701 -34.68 12.49 -44.02
C LEU A 701 -33.49 11.99 -44.85
N ASP A 702 -33.10 12.75 -45.89
CA ASP A 702 -31.95 12.38 -46.72
C ASP A 702 -30.63 12.38 -45.93
N THR A 703 -30.47 13.38 -45.03
CA THR A 703 -29.30 13.49 -44.15
C THR A 703 -29.24 12.35 -43.13
N LEU A 704 -30.37 12.03 -42.50
CA LEU A 704 -30.47 10.94 -41.50
C LEU A 704 -30.20 9.58 -42.13
N ASN A 705 -30.77 9.31 -43.31
CA ASN A 705 -30.54 8.05 -44.03
C ASN A 705 -29.07 7.88 -44.48
N ARG A 706 -28.38 8.96 -44.84
CA ARG A 706 -26.93 8.96 -45.10
C ARG A 706 -26.15 8.64 -43.80
N CYS A 707 -26.51 9.27 -42.72
CA CYS A 707 -25.91 9.05 -41.42
C CYS A 707 -26.04 7.57 -40.94
N ILE A 708 -27.21 6.95 -41.17
CA ILE A 708 -27.43 5.52 -40.88
C ILE A 708 -26.51 4.65 -41.73
N SER A 709 -26.38 4.98 -43.02
CA SER A 709 -25.49 4.23 -43.93
C SER A 709 -24.00 4.29 -43.50
N GLU A 710 -23.55 5.48 -43.12
CA GLU A 710 -22.18 5.69 -42.63
C GLU A 710 -21.94 5.01 -41.28
N LEU A 711 -22.90 5.10 -40.31
CA LEU A 711 -22.81 4.45 -38.99
C LEU A 711 -22.78 2.92 -39.11
N ASN A 712 -23.58 2.33 -40.00
CA ASN A 712 -23.57 0.89 -40.24
C ASN A 712 -22.25 0.42 -40.98
N GLY A 713 -21.55 1.33 -41.61
CA GLY A 713 -20.23 1.08 -42.21
C GLY A 713 -19.06 1.20 -41.22
N LEU A 714 -19.28 1.68 -40.00
CA LEU A 714 -18.25 1.79 -38.98
C LEU A 714 -17.80 0.39 -38.48
N GLY A 715 -16.52 0.13 -38.55
CA GLY A 715 -15.93 -1.14 -38.11
C GLY A 715 -15.90 -2.27 -39.12
N VAL A 716 -16.27 -2.02 -40.38
CA VAL A 716 -16.18 -3.00 -41.50
C VAL A 716 -14.90 -2.82 -42.33
N ARG A 717 -14.08 -1.79 -42.02
CA ARG A 717 -12.78 -1.55 -42.68
C ARG A 717 -11.60 -1.87 -41.77
#